data_5d0abd6f4bb718366b4cb1de6f460707
#
_entry.id   5d0abd6f4bb718366b4cb1de6f460707
#
_cell.length_a   1.000
_cell.length_b   1.000
_cell.length_c   1.000
_cell.angle_alpha   90.00
_cell.angle_beta   90.00
_cell.angle_gamma   90.00
#
_symmetry.space_group_name_H-M   'P 1'
#
loop_
_entity.id
_entity.type
_entity.pdbx_description
1 polymer ?
#
loop_
_entity_poly.entity_id
_entity_poly.type
_entity_poly.pdbx_seq_one_letter_code
_entity_poly.pdbx_strand_id
1 'polypeptide(L)'
;MPISCRVTGNTPISLRHAEPPAALRLAWRDLRGDIRGLWLVLACLALGSGAIAAVGSLRASFRAGLAAQGRALLGGDVAIGTGAVPPPAALRAFLAARGARTTLSVHLRTLLNAPGGHTLVTLRAVGRHWPLVGQVGLRPDLPVAAALAGQGLIADRLPVARLGLEPGAQVRLGRARFTLRAVLTSLPDRLASPAFLGAPVLISRRALAATGLVVPGAILGYTLRAVAPHPAALRAALRRRFAAQGWRIRGPDQAAPGAARFITLTSRFMALVGLTTLLMGGIGVASGVSAWLAGRAHTLSVLRCLGAGSGTVLAAVGAEVGLVALAGIGAGVALGALVPALVGWGFGAALPLPSAGGVYPAPLAEAALAGALTAAVFALYPLGRAARTPGAALFRGAALAGEGAAARPGAWVIAAILALAAALAALVLGGSGDLRLAAGFALGVPAALAVFALAGWGLRRVLAALPSPRGAAWRIGLGNLHRPGARVGAMLSAIGLGLATLVAVGQVQGTLRRLVLEALPAHGPSFFFIDLEPAQLSRFRALIAATPGARDLRLVPTLRARIVAVNGVPAAQVKAAPGTGWALRGDRGLTYAAAPPPGTRLVAGRWWRATYRGPPLVSLDARLARGWGVGIGGVIRVNVLGRDVDLRVASLRQIRWQRLGINFVMVASPGLLSAAPQTELGTVRVPPAAEAPLLARVAAAFPNVTPIAVRAVLAEVAGLLRQIAAALAAVGAVTLLAGALVLGGAVAAGQARRRRQAVLLRVLGASGAQIRAAFLIEFAVLGLCAGVLAALVGSLAAAAILRWLMAVPLALAPGWASGSAWGWAAGAVALAGLLVTALGWAGTRRVLRTPPAALLRDG
;
A
#
# COMPACT_ATOMS: atom_id res chain seq x y z
N MET A 1 -36.41 -3.91 -72.95
CA MET A 1 -37.60 -3.20 -72.39
C MET A 1 -37.46 -3.22 -70.89
N PRO A 2 -37.20 -2.11 -70.25
CA PRO A 2 -37.19 -2.03 -68.77
C PRO A 2 -38.56 -1.61 -68.30
N ILE A 3 -39.17 -2.43 -67.44
CA ILE A 3 -40.40 -2.15 -66.75
C ILE A 3 -40.10 -1.21 -65.59
N SER A 4 -40.44 0.04 -65.75
CA SER A 4 -40.38 1.06 -64.68
C SER A 4 -41.64 0.96 -63.83
N CYS A 5 -41.59 0.36 -62.65
CA CYS A 5 -42.62 0.52 -61.63
C CYS A 5 -42.35 1.86 -60.87
N ARG A 6 -43.10 2.88 -61.21
CA ARG A 6 -43.27 4.07 -60.37
C ARG A 6 -44.15 3.70 -59.19
N VAL A 7 -43.59 3.60 -58.01
CA VAL A 7 -44.36 3.62 -56.76
C VAL A 7 -44.48 5.08 -56.33
N THR A 8 -45.62 5.67 -56.57
CA THR A 8 -46.04 6.95 -56.00
C THR A 8 -46.50 6.69 -54.58
N GLY A 9 -45.95 7.45 -53.64
CA GLY A 9 -46.41 7.40 -52.26
C GLY A 9 -45.25 7.46 -51.27
N ASN A 10 -44.50 8.55 -51.30
CA ASN A 10 -43.45 8.83 -50.36
C ASN A 10 -44.06 9.62 -49.19
N THR A 11 -44.79 9.00 -48.31
CA THR A 11 -45.00 9.51 -46.95
C THR A 11 -43.83 8.96 -46.13
N PRO A 12 -42.92 9.79 -45.63
CA PRO A 12 -41.94 9.32 -44.69
C PRO A 12 -42.70 8.95 -43.40
N ILE A 13 -42.83 7.64 -43.13
CA ILE A 13 -43.19 7.18 -41.78
C ILE A 13 -42.09 7.72 -40.89
N SER A 14 -42.35 8.88 -40.29
CA SER A 14 -41.56 9.41 -39.20
C SER A 14 -41.68 8.39 -38.04
N LEU A 15 -40.75 7.45 -37.99
CA LEU A 15 -40.53 6.67 -36.77
C LEU A 15 -40.16 7.71 -35.70
N ARG A 16 -41.20 8.22 -35.04
CA ARG A 16 -41.06 8.95 -33.77
C ARG A 16 -40.13 8.14 -32.91
N HIS A 17 -39.20 8.81 -32.29
CA HIS A 17 -38.25 8.31 -31.33
C HIS A 17 -38.86 7.19 -30.49
N ALA A 18 -38.28 5.97 -30.53
CA ALA A 18 -38.73 4.86 -29.71
C ALA A 18 -38.76 5.35 -28.27
N GLU A 19 -39.94 5.43 -27.69
CA GLU A 19 -40.13 5.87 -26.32
C GLU A 19 -39.26 5.02 -25.37
N PRO A 20 -38.54 5.59 -24.42
CA PRO A 20 -37.68 4.87 -23.48
C PRO A 20 -38.34 3.64 -22.84
N PRO A 21 -39.67 3.66 -22.53
CA PRO A 21 -40.33 2.49 -21.94
C PRO A 21 -40.42 1.26 -22.86
N ALA A 22 -40.41 1.41 -24.17
CA ALA A 22 -40.48 0.28 -25.11
C ALA A 22 -39.13 -0.46 -25.21
N ALA A 23 -38.02 0.29 -25.27
CA ALA A 23 -36.68 -0.29 -25.26
C ALA A 23 -36.34 -1.05 -23.96
N LEU A 24 -36.76 -0.54 -22.83
CA LEU A 24 -36.61 -1.17 -21.52
C LEU A 24 -37.45 -2.44 -21.39
N ARG A 25 -38.67 -2.44 -21.90
CA ARG A 25 -39.54 -3.64 -21.91
C ARG A 25 -39.02 -4.75 -22.81
N LEU A 26 -38.49 -4.40 -23.96
CA LEU A 26 -37.80 -5.35 -24.87
C LEU A 26 -36.55 -5.92 -24.20
N ALA A 27 -35.69 -5.06 -23.64
CA ALA A 27 -34.46 -5.47 -22.94
C ALA A 27 -34.75 -6.42 -21.78
N TRP A 28 -35.79 -6.14 -20.97
CA TRP A 28 -36.20 -7.02 -19.86
C TRP A 28 -36.73 -8.39 -20.32
N ARG A 29 -37.48 -8.45 -21.39
CA ARG A 29 -37.97 -9.71 -21.97
C ARG A 29 -36.84 -10.56 -22.56
N ASP A 30 -35.90 -9.93 -23.26
CA ASP A 30 -34.77 -10.61 -23.88
C ASP A 30 -33.76 -11.14 -22.82
N LEU A 31 -33.55 -10.37 -21.73
CA LEU A 31 -32.70 -10.82 -20.63
C LEU A 31 -33.23 -12.04 -19.88
N ARG A 32 -34.55 -12.24 -19.81
CA ARG A 32 -35.14 -13.45 -19.22
C ARG A 32 -34.84 -14.71 -20.04
N GLY A 33 -34.58 -14.56 -21.36
CA GLY A 33 -34.27 -15.68 -22.25
C GLY A 33 -32.80 -16.05 -22.30
N ASP A 34 -31.87 -15.11 -22.18
CA ASP A 34 -30.43 -15.36 -22.40
C ASP A 34 -29.48 -14.46 -21.55
N ILE A 35 -29.64 -14.53 -20.24
CA ILE A 35 -28.67 -13.90 -19.28
C ILE A 35 -27.29 -14.52 -19.37
N ARG A 36 -27.19 -15.81 -19.81
CA ARG A 36 -25.93 -16.57 -19.83
C ARG A 36 -24.84 -15.92 -20.69
N GLY A 37 -25.23 -15.12 -21.71
CA GLY A 37 -24.25 -14.40 -22.56
C GLY A 37 -23.57 -13.22 -21.88
N LEU A 38 -24.21 -12.58 -20.87
CA LEU A 38 -23.72 -11.37 -20.21
C LEU A 38 -23.19 -11.58 -18.77
N TRP A 39 -23.17 -12.83 -18.26
CA TRP A 39 -22.68 -13.15 -16.92
C TRP A 39 -21.26 -12.62 -16.65
N LEU A 40 -20.41 -12.63 -17.69
CA LEU A 40 -19.04 -12.14 -17.62
C LEU A 40 -19.00 -10.63 -17.35
N VAL A 41 -19.88 -9.87 -18.01
CA VAL A 41 -20.02 -8.42 -17.80
C VAL A 41 -20.43 -8.15 -16.36
N LEU A 42 -21.43 -8.90 -15.86
CA LEU A 42 -21.88 -8.82 -14.48
C LEU A 42 -20.75 -9.10 -13.49
N ALA A 43 -20.05 -10.23 -13.65
CA ALA A 43 -18.96 -10.65 -12.77
C ALA A 43 -17.79 -9.65 -12.77
N CYS A 44 -17.39 -9.16 -13.95
CA CYS A 44 -16.30 -8.19 -14.10
C CYS A 44 -16.65 -6.85 -13.45
N LEU A 45 -17.87 -6.37 -13.60
CA LEU A 45 -18.33 -5.13 -12.97
C LEU A 45 -18.50 -5.29 -11.46
N ALA A 46 -19.02 -6.43 -11.00
CA ALA A 46 -19.13 -6.71 -9.57
C ALA A 46 -17.77 -6.74 -8.87
N LEU A 47 -16.76 -7.37 -9.47
CA LEU A 47 -15.40 -7.38 -8.93
C LEU A 47 -14.74 -6.00 -9.00
N GLY A 48 -14.88 -5.28 -10.12
CA GLY A 48 -14.27 -3.97 -10.32
C GLY A 48 -14.83 -2.91 -9.37
N SER A 49 -16.16 -2.74 -9.35
CA SER A 49 -16.83 -1.79 -8.46
C SER A 49 -16.72 -2.21 -6.99
N GLY A 50 -16.80 -3.52 -6.71
CA GLY A 50 -16.65 -4.08 -5.38
C GLY A 50 -15.27 -3.82 -4.79
N ALA A 51 -14.20 -3.94 -5.58
CA ALA A 51 -12.84 -3.62 -5.13
C ALA A 51 -12.69 -2.15 -4.74
N ILE A 52 -13.23 -1.21 -5.54
CA ILE A 52 -13.19 0.21 -5.22
C ILE A 52 -14.04 0.53 -4.00
N ALA A 53 -15.26 -0.02 -3.91
CA ALA A 53 -16.16 0.16 -2.79
C ALA A 53 -15.53 -0.35 -1.48
N ALA A 54 -14.91 -1.54 -1.51
CA ALA A 54 -14.21 -2.13 -0.36
C ALA A 54 -13.05 -1.24 0.12
N VAL A 55 -12.21 -0.78 -0.80
CA VAL A 55 -11.06 0.10 -0.50
C VAL A 55 -11.52 1.44 0.06
N GLY A 56 -12.50 2.06 -0.60
CA GLY A 56 -13.06 3.34 -0.18
C GLY A 56 -13.71 3.27 1.20
N SER A 57 -14.55 2.25 1.42
CA SER A 57 -15.25 2.03 2.69
C SER A 57 -14.28 1.72 3.84
N LEU A 58 -13.25 0.90 3.60
CA LEU A 58 -12.24 0.59 4.61
C LEU A 58 -11.41 1.84 4.99
N ARG A 59 -11.01 2.65 4.00
CA ARG A 59 -10.34 3.93 4.24
C ARG A 59 -11.22 4.89 5.05
N ALA A 60 -12.51 4.97 4.72
CA ALA A 60 -13.46 5.81 5.45
C ALA A 60 -13.68 5.32 6.88
N SER A 61 -13.80 3.99 7.08
CA SER A 61 -13.91 3.36 8.40
C SER A 61 -12.72 3.68 9.31
N PHE A 62 -11.49 3.56 8.81
CA PHE A 62 -10.29 3.92 9.59
C PHE A 62 -10.21 5.43 9.88
N ARG A 63 -10.59 6.28 8.92
CA ARG A 63 -10.62 7.72 9.16
C ARG A 63 -11.69 8.11 10.18
N ALA A 64 -12.87 7.52 10.08
CA ALA A 64 -13.96 7.75 11.03
C ALA A 64 -13.58 7.25 12.44
N GLY A 65 -12.98 6.07 12.55
CA GLY A 65 -12.48 5.54 13.81
C GLY A 65 -11.41 6.43 14.46
N LEU A 66 -10.44 6.91 13.66
CA LEU A 66 -9.44 7.88 14.14
C LEU A 66 -10.07 9.23 14.52
N ALA A 67 -11.05 9.71 13.79
CA ALA A 67 -11.73 10.97 14.10
C ALA A 67 -12.54 10.87 15.40
N ALA A 68 -13.31 9.79 15.56
CA ALA A 68 -14.13 9.54 16.74
C ALA A 68 -13.30 9.35 18.01
N GLN A 69 -12.20 8.61 17.90
CA GLN A 69 -11.36 8.27 19.05
C GLN A 69 -10.11 9.13 19.17
N GLY A 70 -9.86 10.05 18.22
CA GLY A 70 -8.61 10.81 18.14
C GLY A 70 -8.28 11.61 19.39
N ARG A 71 -9.29 12.19 20.05
CA ARG A 71 -9.12 12.90 21.33
C ARG A 71 -8.73 11.94 22.46
N ALA A 72 -9.36 10.79 22.53
CA ALA A 72 -9.06 9.76 23.52
C ALA A 72 -7.68 9.14 23.25
N LEU A 73 -7.37 8.82 21.99
CA LEU A 73 -6.07 8.30 21.55
C LEU A 73 -4.91 9.26 21.81
N LEU A 74 -5.13 10.57 21.69
CA LEU A 74 -4.14 11.59 22.03
C LEU A 74 -4.07 11.84 23.53
N GLY A 75 -5.15 11.56 24.26
CA GLY A 75 -5.35 11.89 25.67
C GLY A 75 -5.59 13.38 25.90
N GLY A 76 -6.16 14.07 24.91
CA GLY A 76 -6.44 15.50 24.92
C GLY A 76 -6.68 16.09 23.54
N ASP A 77 -6.86 17.40 23.44
CA ASP A 77 -7.03 18.13 22.17
C ASP A 77 -5.69 18.46 21.50
N VAL A 78 -4.65 18.64 22.32
CA VAL A 78 -3.30 18.96 21.88
C VAL A 78 -2.29 18.20 22.73
N ALA A 79 -1.32 17.56 22.11
CA ALA A 79 -0.16 16.97 22.78
C ALA A 79 1.12 17.67 22.32
N ILE A 80 1.90 18.15 23.28
CA ILE A 80 3.13 18.89 23.08
C ILE A 80 4.27 18.04 23.65
N GLY A 81 5.10 17.48 22.76
CA GLY A 81 6.31 16.75 23.16
C GLY A 81 7.50 17.68 23.17
N THR A 82 8.08 17.90 24.35
CA THR A 82 9.24 18.78 24.52
C THR A 82 10.59 18.04 24.47
N GLY A 83 10.55 16.70 24.26
CA GLY A 83 11.78 15.89 24.26
C GLY A 83 12.27 15.59 25.67
N ALA A 84 13.58 15.64 25.88
CA ALA A 84 14.20 15.36 27.18
C ALA A 84 14.15 16.55 28.18
N VAL A 85 13.71 17.71 27.71
CA VAL A 85 13.66 18.93 28.55
C VAL A 85 12.27 19.12 29.10
N PRO A 86 12.12 19.41 30.43
CA PRO A 86 10.83 19.72 31.01
C PRO A 86 10.15 20.92 30.33
N PRO A 87 8.81 20.92 30.20
CA PRO A 87 8.08 22.06 29.64
C PRO A 87 8.36 23.34 30.42
N PRO A 88 8.82 24.43 29.76
CA PRO A 88 9.14 25.67 30.47
C PRO A 88 7.90 26.33 31.07
N ALA A 89 8.12 27.19 32.08
CA ALA A 89 7.05 27.94 32.76
C ALA A 89 6.23 28.78 31.76
N ALA A 90 6.90 29.40 30.80
CA ALA A 90 6.25 30.20 29.74
C ALA A 90 5.21 29.42 28.92
N LEU A 91 5.46 28.10 28.61
CA LEU A 91 4.48 27.26 27.93
C LEU A 91 3.27 27.00 28.81
N ARG A 92 3.49 26.71 30.11
CA ARG A 92 2.40 26.46 31.07
C ARG A 92 1.53 27.69 31.28
N ALA A 93 2.15 28.85 31.45
CA ALA A 93 1.44 30.14 31.57
C ALA A 93 0.63 30.46 30.29
N PHE A 94 1.22 30.22 29.10
CA PHE A 94 0.55 30.42 27.82
C PHE A 94 -0.70 29.54 27.64
N LEU A 95 -0.67 28.29 28.10
CA LEU A 95 -1.81 27.38 28.09
C LEU A 95 -2.87 27.77 29.10
N ALA A 96 -2.45 28.13 30.32
CA ALA A 96 -3.35 28.59 31.39
C ALA A 96 -4.11 29.85 31.01
N ALA A 97 -3.43 30.84 30.41
CA ALA A 97 -4.05 32.09 29.92
C ALA A 97 -5.14 31.87 28.84
N ARG A 98 -5.18 30.66 28.24
CA ARG A 98 -6.22 30.25 27.26
C ARG A 98 -7.24 29.28 27.82
N GLY A 99 -7.34 29.15 29.12
CA GLY A 99 -8.28 28.27 29.81
C GLY A 99 -8.03 26.77 29.54
N ALA A 100 -6.81 26.41 29.12
CA ALA A 100 -6.51 25.01 28.82
C ALA A 100 -6.21 24.22 30.11
N ARG A 101 -6.95 23.12 30.33
CA ARG A 101 -6.61 22.12 31.34
C ARG A 101 -5.45 21.28 30.86
N THR A 102 -4.42 21.10 31.70
CA THR A 102 -3.19 20.42 31.25
C THR A 102 -2.80 19.29 32.19
N THR A 103 -2.15 18.26 31.64
CA THR A 103 -1.46 17.20 32.38
C THR A 103 -0.12 16.90 31.77
N LEU A 104 0.90 16.72 32.64
CA LEU A 104 2.26 16.36 32.20
C LEU A 104 2.49 14.87 32.44
N SER A 105 2.98 14.18 31.42
CA SER A 105 3.45 12.81 31.54
C SER A 105 4.94 12.73 31.17
N VAL A 106 5.69 11.95 31.95
CA VAL A 106 7.10 11.64 31.68
C VAL A 106 7.22 10.19 31.29
N HIS A 107 7.89 9.90 30.21
CA HIS A 107 8.08 8.56 29.67
C HIS A 107 9.56 8.21 29.71
N LEU A 108 9.86 7.01 30.18
CA LEU A 108 11.19 6.42 30.11
C LEU A 108 11.08 4.90 30.06
N ARG A 109 12.16 4.23 29.72
CA ARG A 109 12.25 2.78 29.76
C ARG A 109 13.07 2.33 30.93
N THR A 110 12.62 1.26 31.55
CA THR A 110 13.33 0.68 32.69
C THR A 110 12.97 -0.78 32.86
N LEU A 111 13.68 -1.47 33.72
CA LEU A 111 13.34 -2.81 34.16
C LEU A 111 12.38 -2.75 35.34
N LEU A 112 11.31 -3.53 35.24
CA LEU A 112 10.47 -3.90 36.39
C LEU A 112 11.05 -5.17 36.98
N ASN A 113 11.52 -5.11 38.22
CA ASN A 113 12.10 -6.22 38.94
C ASN A 113 11.10 -6.73 39.98
N ALA A 114 10.92 -8.04 40.04
CA ALA A 114 10.03 -8.73 40.98
C ALA A 114 10.69 -10.04 41.45
N PRO A 115 10.20 -10.72 42.51
CA PRO A 115 10.74 -11.99 42.95
C PRO A 115 10.77 -13.06 41.84
N GLY A 116 9.78 -13.07 40.95
CA GLY A 116 9.69 -13.97 39.80
C GLY A 116 10.58 -13.61 38.59
N GLY A 117 11.43 -12.59 38.68
CA GLY A 117 12.31 -12.15 37.60
C GLY A 117 12.21 -10.68 37.27
N HIS A 118 12.52 -10.34 36.03
CA HIS A 118 12.50 -8.95 35.56
C HIS A 118 12.02 -8.87 34.11
N THR A 119 11.45 -7.74 33.77
CA THR A 119 10.99 -7.46 32.39
C THR A 119 11.13 -5.99 32.04
N LEU A 120 11.44 -5.71 30.77
CA LEU A 120 11.50 -4.34 30.26
C LEU A 120 10.10 -3.77 30.15
N VAL A 121 9.93 -2.57 30.72
CA VAL A 121 8.67 -1.84 30.72
C VAL A 121 8.86 -0.40 30.25
N THR A 122 7.82 0.18 29.69
CA THR A 122 7.72 1.62 29.45
C THR A 122 7.11 2.28 30.67
N LEU A 123 7.96 2.83 31.53
CA LEU A 123 7.52 3.57 32.68
C LEU A 123 6.93 4.91 32.26
N ARG A 124 5.73 5.18 32.73
CA ARG A 124 5.01 6.42 32.50
C ARG A 124 4.62 7.04 33.84
N ALA A 125 5.28 8.12 34.17
CA ALA A 125 4.94 8.91 35.33
C ALA A 125 3.89 9.97 34.95
N VAL A 126 2.70 9.89 35.56
CA VAL A 126 1.55 10.72 35.19
C VAL A 126 1.23 11.77 36.24
N GLY A 127 0.72 12.92 35.78
CA GLY A 127 0.24 14.01 36.66
C GLY A 127 -1.11 13.68 37.29
N ARG A 128 -1.47 14.46 38.34
CA ARG A 128 -2.68 14.24 39.13
C ARG A 128 -3.99 14.24 38.34
N HIS A 129 -4.08 15.01 37.25
CA HIS A 129 -5.27 15.14 36.40
C HIS A 129 -5.26 14.22 35.19
N TRP A 130 -4.39 13.24 35.20
CA TRP A 130 -4.36 12.26 34.10
C TRP A 130 -5.33 11.10 34.40
N PRO A 131 -6.09 10.62 33.40
CA PRO A 131 -6.22 11.09 32.01
C PRO A 131 -7.12 12.33 31.91
N LEU A 132 -6.84 13.24 30.95
CA LEU A 132 -7.70 14.39 30.67
C LEU A 132 -8.93 14.01 29.85
N VAL A 133 -8.77 13.01 28.97
CA VAL A 133 -9.80 12.48 28.07
C VAL A 133 -9.63 10.97 27.98
N GLY A 134 -10.75 10.25 27.94
CA GLY A 134 -10.79 8.79 27.91
C GLY A 134 -10.83 8.17 29.31
N GLN A 135 -11.08 6.87 29.36
CA GLN A 135 -11.14 6.08 30.59
C GLN A 135 -10.02 5.05 30.62
N VAL A 136 -9.46 4.79 31.78
CA VAL A 136 -8.46 3.76 32.02
C VAL A 136 -9.17 2.58 32.66
N GLY A 137 -9.13 1.43 32.03
CA GLY A 137 -9.66 0.20 32.63
C GLY A 137 -8.63 -0.43 33.54
N LEU A 138 -9.01 -0.73 34.74
CA LEU A 138 -8.19 -1.36 35.78
C LEU A 138 -8.87 -2.63 36.33
N ARG A 139 -8.06 -3.56 36.80
CA ARG A 139 -8.53 -4.73 37.55
C ARG A 139 -7.65 -4.94 38.79
N PRO A 140 -8.15 -4.82 40.03
CA PRO A 140 -9.53 -4.47 40.37
C PRO A 140 -9.92 -3.06 39.91
N ASP A 141 -11.21 -2.78 39.79
CA ASP A 141 -11.73 -1.47 39.38
C ASP A 141 -11.52 -0.45 40.49
N LEU A 142 -10.47 0.34 40.34
CA LEU A 142 -10.05 1.37 41.31
C LEU A 142 -9.91 2.71 40.57
N PRO A 143 -10.22 3.83 41.23
CA PRO A 143 -9.87 5.13 40.71
C PRO A 143 -8.36 5.23 40.46
N VAL A 144 -7.94 5.72 39.29
CA VAL A 144 -6.51 5.84 38.93
C VAL A 144 -5.72 6.61 39.99
N ALA A 145 -6.31 7.64 40.57
CA ALA A 145 -5.68 8.42 41.61
C ALA A 145 -5.40 7.58 42.89
N ALA A 146 -6.30 6.70 43.27
CA ALA A 146 -6.16 5.78 44.40
C ALA A 146 -5.12 4.70 44.12
N ALA A 147 -5.17 4.13 42.94
CA ALA A 147 -4.20 3.11 42.51
C ALA A 147 -2.75 3.62 42.42
N LEU A 148 -2.56 4.93 42.13
CA LEU A 148 -1.25 5.58 42.04
C LEU A 148 -0.86 6.36 43.31
N ALA A 149 -1.65 6.31 44.39
CA ALA A 149 -1.34 7.03 45.63
C ALA A 149 -0.05 6.47 46.28
N GLY A 150 0.78 7.36 46.82
CA GLY A 150 2.06 6.96 47.42
C GLY A 150 3.00 6.30 46.44
N GLN A 151 3.41 5.09 46.76
CA GLN A 151 4.21 4.20 45.90
C GLN A 151 3.34 3.14 45.20
N GLY A 152 2.10 3.48 44.85
CA GLY A 152 1.23 2.62 44.05
C GLY A 152 1.67 2.56 42.58
N LEU A 153 1.49 1.39 41.99
CA LEU A 153 1.88 1.09 40.61
C LEU A 153 0.74 0.35 39.91
N ILE A 154 0.53 0.70 38.64
CA ILE A 154 -0.36 -0.01 37.73
C ILE A 154 0.50 -0.61 36.61
N ALA A 155 0.36 -1.90 36.31
CA ALA A 155 1.11 -2.57 35.26
C ALA A 155 0.17 -3.20 34.21
N ASP A 156 0.66 -3.25 32.96
CA ASP A 156 -0.03 -3.97 31.86
C ASP A 156 -0.11 -5.48 32.19
N ARG A 157 -1.06 -6.17 31.57
CA ARG A 157 -1.25 -7.62 31.72
C ARG A 157 0.00 -8.44 31.38
N LEU A 158 0.78 -8.00 30.39
CA LEU A 158 1.94 -8.74 29.89
C LEU A 158 3.06 -8.87 30.94
N PRO A 159 3.56 -7.79 31.59
CA PRO A 159 4.55 -7.90 32.65
C PRO A 159 4.00 -8.64 33.87
N VAL A 160 2.70 -8.45 34.19
CA VAL A 160 2.05 -9.14 35.31
C VAL A 160 2.04 -10.64 35.10
N ALA A 161 1.55 -11.11 33.96
CA ALA A 161 1.53 -12.53 33.61
C ALA A 161 2.93 -13.15 33.49
N ARG A 162 3.89 -12.38 32.90
CA ARG A 162 5.26 -12.86 32.71
C ARG A 162 6.03 -13.05 34.02
N LEU A 163 5.75 -12.23 35.02
CA LEU A 163 6.42 -12.25 36.31
C LEU A 163 5.60 -12.94 37.40
N GLY A 164 4.43 -13.49 37.08
CA GLY A 164 3.54 -14.15 38.03
C GLY A 164 3.07 -13.23 39.17
N LEU A 165 2.77 -11.97 38.85
CA LEU A 165 2.40 -10.96 39.83
C LEU A 165 0.91 -10.93 40.08
N GLU A 166 0.52 -10.65 41.33
CA GLU A 166 -0.85 -10.36 41.71
C GLU A 166 -0.95 -8.95 42.30
N PRO A 167 -2.14 -8.31 42.32
CA PRO A 167 -2.35 -7.09 43.03
C PRO A 167 -1.95 -7.24 44.52
N GLY A 168 -1.14 -6.31 45.03
CA GLY A 168 -0.49 -6.37 46.34
C GLY A 168 0.99 -6.73 46.27
N ALA A 169 1.48 -7.32 45.19
CA ALA A 169 2.87 -7.71 45.05
C ALA A 169 3.83 -6.50 45.08
N GLN A 170 4.97 -6.70 45.74
CA GLN A 170 6.03 -5.69 45.81
C GLN A 170 6.96 -5.83 44.59
N VAL A 171 7.18 -4.74 43.88
CA VAL A 171 8.06 -4.65 42.72
C VAL A 171 9.06 -3.51 42.84
N ARG A 172 10.20 -3.58 42.17
CA ARG A 172 11.22 -2.55 42.21
C ARG A 172 11.38 -1.88 40.85
N LEU A 173 11.38 -0.56 40.85
CA LEU A 173 11.71 0.30 39.71
C LEU A 173 12.89 1.21 40.10
N GLY A 174 14.03 1.03 39.46
CA GLY A 174 15.26 1.70 39.84
C GLY A 174 15.62 1.35 41.29
N ARG A 175 15.72 2.36 42.14
CA ARG A 175 16.05 2.23 43.58
C ARG A 175 14.81 2.09 44.46
N ALA A 176 13.61 2.44 43.99
CA ALA A 176 12.38 2.47 44.80
C ALA A 176 11.56 1.18 44.69
N ARG A 177 10.89 0.83 45.78
CA ARG A 177 9.90 -0.25 45.84
C ARG A 177 8.52 0.30 45.60
N PHE A 178 7.69 -0.41 44.87
CA PHE A 178 6.32 -0.08 44.54
C PHE A 178 5.41 -1.26 44.83
N THR A 179 4.16 -0.97 45.14
CA THR A 179 3.12 -1.99 45.30
C THR A 179 2.25 -2.00 44.05
N LEU A 180 2.13 -3.17 43.38
CA LEU A 180 1.20 -3.38 42.27
C LEU A 180 -0.23 -3.30 42.81
N ARG A 181 -0.98 -2.25 42.54
CA ARG A 181 -2.35 -2.07 43.03
C ARG A 181 -3.42 -2.48 42.05
N ALA A 182 -3.13 -2.41 40.75
CA ALA A 182 -4.07 -2.80 39.70
C ALA A 182 -3.34 -3.21 38.42
N VAL A 183 -4.01 -4.06 37.68
CA VAL A 183 -3.61 -4.49 36.34
C VAL A 183 -4.34 -3.66 35.31
N LEU A 184 -3.61 -3.09 34.36
CA LEU A 184 -4.12 -2.27 33.27
C LEU A 184 -4.85 -3.16 32.24
N THR A 185 -6.14 -2.94 32.03
CA THR A 185 -6.96 -3.66 31.03
C THR A 185 -7.15 -2.85 29.77
N SER A 186 -7.28 -1.52 29.88
CA SER A 186 -7.35 -0.61 28.73
C SER A 186 -6.66 0.71 29.02
N LEU A 187 -5.97 1.25 27.99
CA LEU A 187 -5.28 2.54 28.06
C LEU A 187 -5.72 3.40 26.88
N PRO A 188 -6.36 4.57 27.11
CA PRO A 188 -6.94 5.36 26.03
C PRO A 188 -5.93 5.88 25.02
N ASP A 189 -4.72 6.23 25.45
CA ASP A 189 -3.65 6.79 24.62
C ASP A 189 -2.52 5.80 24.29
N ARG A 190 -2.83 4.50 24.26
CA ARG A 190 -1.87 3.43 23.95
C ARG A 190 -1.23 3.60 22.58
N LEU A 191 -2.00 3.99 21.56
CA LEU A 191 -1.53 4.18 20.18
C LEU A 191 -0.70 5.47 19.99
N ALA A 192 -0.84 6.44 20.88
CA ALA A 192 -0.05 7.67 20.83
C ALA A 192 1.40 7.46 21.32
N SER A 193 1.65 6.40 22.05
CA SER A 193 2.98 6.00 22.52
C SER A 193 3.54 4.86 21.66
N PRO A 194 4.85 4.83 21.34
CA PRO A 194 5.43 3.73 20.58
C PRO A 194 5.34 2.44 21.42
N ALA A 195 4.31 1.65 21.17
CA ALA A 195 4.02 0.38 21.83
C ALA A 195 5.11 -0.71 21.63
N PHE A 196 6.01 -0.46 20.69
CA PHE A 196 7.04 -1.42 20.28
C PHE A 196 8.19 -1.62 21.28
N LEU A 197 8.17 -0.94 22.42
CA LEU A 197 9.37 -0.86 23.22
C LEU A 197 9.15 -1.18 24.71
N GLY A 198 8.13 -1.94 25.04
CA GLY A 198 7.84 -2.42 26.38
C GLY A 198 6.40 -2.13 26.82
N ALA A 199 5.85 -3.05 27.63
CA ALA A 199 4.50 -2.89 28.17
C ALA A 199 4.41 -1.69 29.12
N PRO A 200 3.32 -0.90 29.12
CA PRO A 200 3.19 0.28 29.96
C PRO A 200 3.07 -0.08 31.43
N VAL A 201 3.79 0.67 32.24
CA VAL A 201 3.68 0.71 33.69
C VAL A 201 3.48 2.16 34.14
N LEU A 202 2.49 2.39 34.97
CA LEU A 202 2.10 3.73 35.43
C LEU A 202 2.51 3.93 36.87
N ILE A 203 3.10 5.09 37.18
CA ILE A 203 3.34 5.60 38.55
C ILE A 203 2.92 7.06 38.63
N SER A 204 2.77 7.58 39.84
CA SER A 204 2.56 9.00 40.03
C SER A 204 3.83 9.79 39.69
N ARG A 205 3.68 10.98 39.14
CA ARG A 205 4.83 11.87 38.86
C ARG A 205 5.65 12.21 40.10
N ARG A 206 4.99 12.25 41.28
CA ARG A 206 5.68 12.49 42.55
C ARG A 206 6.64 11.35 42.92
N ALA A 207 6.24 10.13 42.67
CA ALA A 207 7.04 8.94 42.95
C ALA A 207 8.22 8.74 41.99
N LEU A 208 8.25 9.41 40.82
CA LEU A 208 9.35 9.29 39.86
C LEU A 208 10.71 9.68 40.44
N ALA A 209 10.78 10.71 41.28
CA ALA A 209 12.05 11.15 41.87
C ALA A 209 12.69 10.05 42.73
N ALA A 210 11.89 9.29 43.48
CA ALA A 210 12.37 8.23 44.36
C ALA A 210 12.99 7.04 43.57
N THR A 211 12.66 6.89 42.29
CA THR A 211 13.21 5.79 41.45
C THR A 211 14.72 5.95 41.17
N GLY A 212 15.25 7.16 41.23
CA GLY A 212 16.63 7.43 40.82
C GLY A 212 16.91 7.27 39.32
N LEU A 213 15.86 7.18 38.49
CA LEU A 213 15.99 6.96 37.03
C LEU A 213 16.18 8.25 36.24
N VAL A 214 15.93 9.40 36.86
CA VAL A 214 16.10 10.72 36.24
C VAL A 214 17.50 11.21 36.49
N VAL A 215 18.43 10.81 35.63
CA VAL A 215 19.84 11.23 35.69
C VAL A 215 20.20 12.07 34.45
N PRO A 216 21.24 12.92 34.53
CA PRO A 216 21.73 13.61 33.34
C PRO A 216 22.05 12.65 32.20
N GLY A 217 21.53 12.90 31.01
CA GLY A 217 21.71 12.01 29.87
C GLY A 217 20.66 10.92 29.70
N ALA A 218 19.83 10.65 30.70
CA ALA A 218 18.78 9.65 30.61
C ALA A 218 17.79 9.90 29.44
N ILE A 219 17.31 8.83 28.83
CA ILE A 219 16.36 8.90 27.71
C ILE A 219 14.95 9.14 28.25
N LEU A 220 14.66 10.38 28.58
CA LEU A 220 13.35 10.85 29.02
C LEU A 220 12.55 11.45 27.88
N GLY A 221 11.23 11.36 27.97
CA GLY A 221 10.31 12.08 27.10
C GLY A 221 9.24 12.80 27.88
N TYR A 222 9.20 14.12 27.81
CA TYR A 222 8.15 14.92 28.39
C TYR A 222 7.02 15.16 27.38
N THR A 223 5.79 14.88 27.78
CA THR A 223 4.60 15.16 26.96
C THR A 223 3.57 15.91 27.79
N LEU A 224 3.30 17.15 27.40
CA LEU A 224 2.25 17.98 27.97
C LEU A 224 0.99 17.84 27.12
N ARG A 225 -0.10 17.37 27.72
CA ARG A 225 -1.40 17.27 27.06
C ARG A 225 -2.30 18.38 27.54
N ALA A 226 -3.11 18.92 26.63
CA ALA A 226 -4.02 20.01 26.92
C ALA A 226 -5.40 19.74 26.32
N VAL A 227 -6.42 20.13 27.06
CA VAL A 227 -7.81 20.23 26.61
C VAL A 227 -8.21 21.69 26.69
N ALA A 228 -8.68 22.28 25.60
CA ALA A 228 -9.00 23.70 25.51
C ALA A 228 -10.34 23.96 24.83
N PRO A 229 -11.00 25.10 25.10
CA PRO A 229 -12.27 25.46 24.45
C PRO A 229 -12.14 25.58 22.92
N HIS A 230 -11.01 26.12 22.44
CA HIS A 230 -10.74 26.33 21.01
C HIS A 230 -9.45 25.62 20.56
N PRO A 231 -9.49 24.28 20.32
CA PRO A 231 -8.29 23.47 20.07
C PRO A 231 -7.53 23.86 18.80
N ALA A 232 -8.23 24.21 17.73
CA ALA A 232 -7.62 24.60 16.45
C ALA A 232 -6.85 25.92 16.57
N ALA A 233 -7.47 26.93 17.21
CA ALA A 233 -6.84 28.22 17.46
C ALA A 233 -5.63 28.07 18.39
N LEU A 234 -5.74 27.25 19.45
CA LEU A 234 -4.64 26.95 20.36
C LEU A 234 -3.46 26.31 19.61
N ARG A 235 -3.71 25.31 18.74
CA ARG A 235 -2.65 24.66 17.95
C ARG A 235 -1.95 25.65 17.03
N ALA A 236 -2.71 26.51 16.33
CA ALA A 236 -2.14 27.55 15.46
C ALA A 236 -1.29 28.54 16.23
N ALA A 237 -1.77 29.01 17.39
CA ALA A 237 -1.04 29.93 18.27
C ALA A 237 0.24 29.31 18.84
N LEU A 238 0.19 28.04 19.26
CA LEU A 238 1.37 27.29 19.75
C LEU A 238 2.43 27.15 18.66
N ARG A 239 2.02 26.80 17.44
CA ARG A 239 2.94 26.65 16.29
C ARG A 239 3.62 27.97 15.93
N ARG A 240 2.90 29.11 16.02
CA ARG A 240 3.48 30.44 15.78
C ARG A 240 4.40 30.89 16.91
N ARG A 241 3.93 30.81 18.16
CA ARG A 241 4.65 31.35 19.32
C ARG A 241 5.92 30.57 19.67
N PHE A 242 5.88 29.24 19.49
CA PHE A 242 6.98 28.34 19.88
C PHE A 242 7.61 27.64 18.67
N ALA A 243 7.56 28.25 17.49
CA ALA A 243 8.14 27.70 16.26
C ALA A 243 9.62 27.35 16.41
N ALA A 244 10.41 28.23 17.03
CA ALA A 244 11.84 28.07 17.23
C ALA A 244 12.22 26.93 18.19
N GLN A 245 11.30 26.45 19.02
CA GLN A 245 11.60 25.43 20.04
C GLN A 245 11.68 24.02 19.49
N GLY A 246 11.24 23.78 18.24
CA GLY A 246 11.26 22.47 17.59
C GLY A 246 10.39 21.39 18.27
N TRP A 247 9.42 21.78 19.10
CA TRP A 247 8.53 20.86 19.81
C TRP A 247 7.59 20.15 18.85
N ARG A 248 7.20 18.93 19.19
CA ARG A 248 6.22 18.14 18.44
C ARG A 248 4.82 18.46 18.95
N ILE A 249 4.10 19.35 18.24
CA ILE A 249 2.71 19.71 18.54
C ILE A 249 1.79 18.87 17.67
N ARG A 250 1.03 17.95 18.28
CA ARG A 250 0.10 17.01 17.61
C ARG A 250 -1.34 17.31 18.00
N GLY A 251 -2.26 17.15 17.05
CA GLY A 251 -3.71 17.18 17.27
C GLY A 251 -4.31 15.77 17.19
N PRO A 252 -5.64 15.64 17.39
CA PRO A 252 -6.36 14.37 17.30
C PRO A 252 -6.20 13.67 15.94
N ASP A 253 -6.07 14.45 14.86
CA ASP A 253 -5.77 14.02 13.50
C ASP A 253 -4.39 13.34 13.34
N GLN A 254 -3.49 13.59 14.29
CA GLN A 254 -2.13 13.06 14.33
C GLN A 254 -1.86 12.23 15.60
N ALA A 255 -2.93 11.72 16.21
CA ALA A 255 -2.84 10.94 17.45
C ALA A 255 -1.93 9.71 17.33
N ALA A 256 -1.94 9.06 16.16
CA ALA A 256 -1.15 7.87 15.85
C ALA A 256 -0.32 8.07 14.56
N PRO A 257 0.86 8.72 14.62
CA PRO A 257 1.64 9.05 13.42
C PRO A 257 2.08 7.81 12.62
N GLY A 258 2.38 6.71 13.29
CA GLY A 258 2.70 5.43 12.66
C GLY A 258 1.51 4.86 11.89
N ALA A 259 0.33 4.90 12.50
CA ALA A 259 -0.91 4.47 11.88
C ALA A 259 -1.29 5.37 10.68
N ALA A 260 -1.14 6.68 10.78
CA ALA A 260 -1.43 7.60 9.68
C ALA A 260 -0.56 7.32 8.44
N ARG A 261 0.74 7.07 8.64
CA ARG A 261 1.65 6.70 7.54
C ARG A 261 1.28 5.33 6.94
N PHE A 262 0.94 4.37 7.78
CA PHE A 262 0.48 3.05 7.37
C PHE A 262 -0.81 3.15 6.56
N ILE A 263 -1.82 3.88 7.05
CA ILE A 263 -3.09 4.12 6.34
C ILE A 263 -2.82 4.74 4.97
N THR A 264 -1.94 5.75 4.90
CA THR A 264 -1.61 6.42 3.63
C THR A 264 -0.97 5.45 2.63
N LEU A 265 0.01 4.65 3.05
CA LEU A 265 0.70 3.69 2.19
C LEU A 265 -0.24 2.59 1.72
N THR A 266 -1.01 2.01 2.65
CA THR A 266 -1.99 0.96 2.36
C THR A 266 -3.12 1.49 1.46
N SER A 267 -3.62 2.71 1.72
CA SER A 267 -4.64 3.34 0.87
C SER A 267 -4.14 3.57 -0.56
N ARG A 268 -2.89 3.99 -0.76
CA ARG A 268 -2.30 4.14 -2.09
C ARG A 268 -2.19 2.80 -2.83
N PHE A 269 -1.72 1.77 -2.13
CA PHE A 269 -1.63 0.43 -2.69
C PHE A 269 -3.02 -0.12 -3.04
N MET A 270 -3.98 0.00 -2.13
CA MET A 270 -5.34 -0.45 -2.35
C MET A 270 -6.02 0.33 -3.49
N ALA A 271 -5.81 1.65 -3.59
CA ALA A 271 -6.32 2.45 -4.69
C ALA A 271 -5.74 1.99 -6.04
N LEU A 272 -4.44 1.67 -6.08
CA LEU A 272 -3.80 1.09 -7.25
C LEU A 272 -4.48 -0.23 -7.67
N VAL A 273 -4.70 -1.13 -6.71
CA VAL A 273 -5.36 -2.41 -6.96
C VAL A 273 -6.81 -2.22 -7.40
N GLY A 274 -7.56 -1.32 -6.74
CA GLY A 274 -8.93 -0.98 -7.13
C GLY A 274 -9.01 -0.48 -8.58
N LEU A 275 -8.14 0.44 -8.96
CA LEU A 275 -8.05 0.97 -10.33
C LEU A 275 -7.65 -0.09 -11.35
N THR A 276 -6.69 -0.96 -11.02
CA THR A 276 -6.28 -2.05 -11.91
C THR A 276 -7.40 -3.08 -12.08
N THR A 277 -8.12 -3.40 -11.01
CA THR A 277 -9.28 -4.32 -11.06
C THR A 277 -10.42 -3.70 -11.86
N LEU A 278 -10.66 -2.39 -11.74
CA LEU A 278 -11.65 -1.68 -12.56
C LEU A 278 -11.28 -1.69 -14.05
N LEU A 279 -10.02 -1.45 -14.38
CA LEU A 279 -9.52 -1.53 -15.75
C LEU A 279 -9.71 -2.94 -16.34
N MET A 280 -9.36 -3.97 -15.56
CA MET A 280 -9.62 -5.36 -15.95
C MET A 280 -11.12 -5.60 -16.14
N GLY A 281 -11.95 -5.11 -15.21
CA GLY A 281 -13.40 -5.17 -15.34
C GLY A 281 -13.90 -4.53 -16.63
N GLY A 282 -13.37 -3.36 -16.98
CA GLY A 282 -13.68 -2.68 -18.26
C GLY A 282 -13.32 -3.49 -19.51
N ILE A 283 -12.13 -4.08 -19.54
CA ILE A 283 -11.72 -4.98 -20.64
C ILE A 283 -12.64 -6.21 -20.71
N GLY A 284 -13.03 -6.74 -19.54
CA GLY A 284 -14.01 -7.84 -19.45
C GLY A 284 -15.37 -7.45 -20.00
N VAL A 285 -15.82 -6.23 -19.72
CA VAL A 285 -17.06 -5.66 -20.29
C VAL A 285 -16.96 -5.56 -21.81
N ALA A 286 -15.88 -4.97 -22.35
CA ALA A 286 -15.69 -4.84 -23.79
C ALA A 286 -15.67 -6.21 -24.49
N SER A 287 -14.98 -7.19 -23.89
CA SER A 287 -14.87 -8.56 -24.41
C SER A 287 -16.22 -9.29 -24.32
N GLY A 288 -16.90 -9.22 -23.18
CA GLY A 288 -18.21 -9.84 -22.94
C GLY A 288 -19.30 -9.29 -23.84
N VAL A 289 -19.41 -7.96 -23.96
CA VAL A 289 -20.36 -7.30 -24.87
C VAL A 289 -20.06 -7.64 -26.31
N SER A 290 -18.78 -7.66 -26.72
CA SER A 290 -18.40 -8.03 -28.08
C SER A 290 -18.76 -9.48 -28.43
N ALA A 291 -18.53 -10.42 -27.47
CA ALA A 291 -18.88 -11.84 -27.64
C ALA A 291 -20.39 -12.05 -27.77
N TRP A 292 -21.15 -11.39 -26.88
CA TRP A 292 -22.60 -11.47 -26.85
C TRP A 292 -23.23 -10.87 -28.12
N LEU A 293 -22.75 -9.70 -28.58
CA LEU A 293 -23.18 -9.08 -29.83
C LEU A 293 -22.87 -9.95 -31.05
N ALA A 294 -21.74 -10.65 -31.07
CA ALA A 294 -21.39 -11.56 -32.15
C ALA A 294 -22.38 -12.75 -32.26
N GLY A 295 -22.90 -13.22 -31.11
CA GLY A 295 -23.96 -14.25 -31.09
C GLY A 295 -25.29 -13.74 -31.61
N ARG A 296 -25.58 -12.44 -31.52
CA ARG A 296 -26.87 -11.83 -31.95
C ARG A 296 -26.79 -11.10 -33.29
N ALA A 297 -25.72 -11.25 -34.03
CA ALA A 297 -25.52 -10.57 -35.31
C ALA A 297 -26.68 -10.80 -36.31
N HIS A 298 -27.23 -12.03 -36.37
CA HIS A 298 -28.40 -12.35 -37.19
C HIS A 298 -29.64 -11.55 -36.77
N THR A 299 -30.00 -11.57 -35.50
CA THR A 299 -31.16 -10.84 -34.94
C THR A 299 -31.03 -9.33 -35.20
N LEU A 300 -29.83 -8.77 -35.03
CA LEU A 300 -29.57 -7.34 -35.31
C LEU A 300 -29.73 -7.03 -36.80
N SER A 301 -29.29 -7.92 -37.68
CA SER A 301 -29.48 -7.76 -39.12
C SER A 301 -30.94 -7.83 -39.52
N VAL A 302 -31.72 -8.74 -38.95
CA VAL A 302 -33.21 -8.83 -39.16
C VAL A 302 -33.90 -7.54 -38.72
N LEU A 303 -33.59 -7.04 -37.52
CA LEU A 303 -34.16 -5.76 -37.03
C LEU A 303 -33.83 -4.60 -37.97
N ARG A 304 -32.64 -4.60 -38.57
CA ARG A 304 -32.24 -3.58 -39.56
C ARG A 304 -33.01 -3.73 -40.91
N CYS A 305 -33.23 -4.97 -41.36
CA CYS A 305 -34.07 -5.20 -42.53
C CYS A 305 -35.52 -4.80 -42.32
N LEU A 306 -36.00 -4.89 -41.07
CA LEU A 306 -37.34 -4.40 -40.66
C LEU A 306 -37.42 -2.87 -40.49
N GLY A 307 -36.35 -2.14 -40.79
CA GLY A 307 -36.32 -0.69 -40.77
C GLY A 307 -35.84 -0.03 -39.42
N ALA A 308 -35.32 -0.85 -38.49
CA ALA A 308 -34.83 -0.29 -37.24
C ALA A 308 -33.60 0.65 -37.45
N GLY A 309 -33.69 1.90 -37.04
CA GLY A 309 -32.63 2.87 -37.09
C GLY A 309 -31.43 2.50 -36.20
N SER A 310 -30.27 3.06 -36.47
CA SER A 310 -29.06 2.85 -35.66
C SER A 310 -29.26 3.26 -34.19
N GLY A 311 -30.03 4.34 -33.96
CA GLY A 311 -30.36 4.83 -32.61
C GLY A 311 -31.22 3.84 -31.84
N THR A 312 -32.25 3.26 -32.49
CA THR A 312 -33.15 2.28 -31.89
C THR A 312 -32.41 1.00 -31.48
N VAL A 313 -31.55 0.50 -32.36
CA VAL A 313 -30.70 -0.67 -32.06
C VAL A 313 -29.75 -0.38 -30.90
N LEU A 314 -29.10 0.79 -30.92
CA LEU A 314 -28.19 1.20 -29.85
C LEU A 314 -28.93 1.34 -28.50
N ALA A 315 -30.14 1.94 -28.51
CA ALA A 315 -30.94 2.10 -27.29
C ALA A 315 -31.40 0.76 -26.72
N ALA A 316 -31.91 -0.18 -27.56
CA ALA A 316 -32.37 -1.49 -27.10
C ALA A 316 -31.21 -2.33 -26.52
N VAL A 317 -30.15 -2.51 -27.30
CA VAL A 317 -29.00 -3.31 -26.88
C VAL A 317 -28.25 -2.63 -25.72
N GLY A 318 -28.17 -1.28 -25.74
CA GLY A 318 -27.60 -0.50 -24.67
C GLY A 318 -28.35 -0.63 -23.35
N ALA A 319 -29.69 -0.72 -23.41
CA ALA A 319 -30.54 -0.93 -22.22
C ALA A 319 -30.29 -2.31 -21.60
N GLU A 320 -30.15 -3.36 -22.42
CA GLU A 320 -29.82 -4.72 -21.93
C GLU A 320 -28.47 -4.73 -21.20
N VAL A 321 -27.42 -4.21 -21.82
CA VAL A 321 -26.09 -4.12 -21.23
C VAL A 321 -26.12 -3.22 -19.98
N GLY A 322 -26.89 -2.12 -20.01
CA GLY A 322 -27.08 -1.20 -18.90
C GLY A 322 -27.71 -1.84 -17.67
N LEU A 323 -28.78 -2.65 -17.86
CA LEU A 323 -29.43 -3.38 -16.77
C LEU A 323 -28.48 -4.39 -16.11
N VAL A 324 -27.73 -5.16 -16.91
CA VAL A 324 -26.72 -6.09 -16.38
C VAL A 324 -25.57 -5.34 -15.68
N ALA A 325 -25.16 -4.21 -16.23
CA ALA A 325 -24.14 -3.36 -15.61
C ALA A 325 -24.62 -2.82 -14.25
N LEU A 326 -25.87 -2.33 -14.16
CA LEU A 326 -26.44 -1.87 -12.90
C LEU A 326 -26.52 -2.99 -11.85
N ALA A 327 -26.93 -4.20 -12.26
CA ALA A 327 -26.97 -5.35 -11.37
C ALA A 327 -25.58 -5.73 -10.88
N GLY A 328 -24.57 -5.78 -11.80
CA GLY A 328 -23.18 -6.07 -11.44
C GLY A 328 -22.59 -5.02 -10.50
N ILE A 329 -22.77 -3.73 -10.81
CA ILE A 329 -22.31 -2.62 -9.96
C ILE A 329 -22.99 -2.68 -8.60
N GLY A 330 -24.32 -2.88 -8.55
CA GLY A 330 -25.07 -2.99 -7.31
C GLY A 330 -24.56 -4.13 -6.42
N ALA A 331 -24.35 -5.32 -7.00
CA ALA A 331 -23.75 -6.45 -6.30
C ALA A 331 -22.35 -6.16 -5.79
N GLY A 332 -21.50 -5.54 -6.62
CA GLY A 332 -20.15 -5.15 -6.23
C GLY A 332 -20.12 -4.14 -5.09
N VAL A 333 -20.93 -3.08 -5.19
CA VAL A 333 -21.05 -2.05 -4.16
C VAL A 333 -21.56 -2.65 -2.84
N ALA A 334 -22.56 -3.54 -2.88
CA ALA A 334 -23.06 -4.24 -1.70
C ALA A 334 -21.98 -5.11 -1.04
N LEU A 335 -21.25 -5.92 -1.83
CA LEU A 335 -20.13 -6.72 -1.33
C LEU A 335 -19.02 -5.83 -0.73
N GLY A 336 -18.69 -4.73 -1.40
CA GLY A 336 -17.69 -3.77 -0.92
C GLY A 336 -18.10 -3.07 0.37
N ALA A 337 -19.39 -2.79 0.57
CA ALA A 337 -19.94 -2.21 1.79
C ALA A 337 -19.81 -3.13 3.00
N LEU A 338 -19.81 -4.45 2.81
CA LEU A 338 -19.65 -5.44 3.87
C LEU A 338 -18.20 -5.58 4.35
N VAL A 339 -17.21 -5.19 3.55
CA VAL A 339 -15.78 -5.41 3.86
C VAL A 339 -15.34 -4.77 5.18
N PRO A 340 -15.69 -3.52 5.55
CA PRO A 340 -15.32 -2.96 6.85
C PRO A 340 -15.86 -3.77 8.03
N ALA A 341 -17.08 -4.29 7.93
CA ALA A 341 -17.70 -5.12 8.97
C ALA A 341 -17.00 -6.48 9.10
N LEU A 342 -16.69 -7.13 7.96
CA LEU A 342 -15.97 -8.41 7.93
C LEU A 342 -14.54 -8.27 8.47
N VAL A 343 -13.84 -7.19 8.12
CA VAL A 343 -12.51 -6.90 8.65
C VAL A 343 -12.57 -6.59 10.14
N GLY A 344 -13.56 -5.84 10.59
CA GLY A 344 -13.78 -5.55 12.02
C GLY A 344 -14.07 -6.82 12.82
N TRP A 345 -14.89 -7.72 12.30
CA TRP A 345 -15.23 -9.00 12.94
C TRP A 345 -14.07 -9.98 12.96
N GLY A 346 -13.39 -10.20 11.82
CA GLY A 346 -12.32 -11.19 11.70
C GLY A 346 -10.97 -10.76 12.26
N PHE A 347 -10.66 -9.47 12.19
CA PHE A 347 -9.34 -8.92 12.53
C PHE A 347 -9.38 -7.80 13.56
N GLY A 348 -10.57 -7.46 14.09
CA GLY A 348 -10.74 -6.29 14.98
C GLY A 348 -9.85 -6.32 16.22
N ALA A 349 -9.65 -7.50 16.83
CA ALA A 349 -8.76 -7.67 17.98
C ALA A 349 -7.26 -7.60 17.63
N ALA A 350 -6.91 -7.86 16.37
CA ALA A 350 -5.53 -7.89 15.89
C ALA A 350 -5.08 -6.57 15.26
N LEU A 351 -6.03 -5.74 14.79
CA LEU A 351 -5.72 -4.47 14.15
C LEU A 351 -5.42 -3.39 15.21
N PRO A 352 -4.26 -2.73 15.15
CA PRO A 352 -3.94 -1.62 16.06
C PRO A 352 -4.73 -0.34 15.75
N LEU A 353 -5.74 -0.40 14.89
CA LEU A 353 -6.50 0.75 14.41
C LEU A 353 -7.97 0.61 14.80
N PRO A 354 -8.55 1.64 15.42
CA PRO A 354 -9.98 1.65 15.67
C PRO A 354 -10.71 1.72 14.32
N SER A 355 -11.49 0.70 14.02
CA SER A 355 -12.44 0.71 12.91
C SER A 355 -13.81 1.14 13.45
N ALA A 356 -14.40 2.18 12.89
CA ALA A 356 -15.80 2.49 13.15
C ALA A 356 -16.63 1.62 12.21
N GLY A 357 -17.47 0.76 12.78
CA GLY A 357 -18.48 0.04 12.00
C GLY A 357 -19.47 1.04 11.37
N GLY A 358 -19.88 0.80 10.14
CA GLY A 358 -20.84 1.65 9.47
C GLY A 358 -20.82 1.55 7.95
N VAL A 359 -21.90 2.03 7.33
CA VAL A 359 -21.98 2.17 5.87
C VAL A 359 -21.54 3.59 5.51
N TYR A 360 -20.63 3.69 4.56
CA TYR A 360 -20.05 4.96 4.11
C TYR A 360 -20.57 5.32 2.72
N PRO A 361 -21.61 6.18 2.59
CA PRO A 361 -22.29 6.40 1.32
C PRO A 361 -21.41 7.07 0.27
N ALA A 362 -20.51 7.98 0.64
CA ALA A 362 -19.66 8.69 -0.32
C ALA A 362 -18.72 7.74 -1.09
N PRO A 363 -17.91 6.87 -0.46
CA PRO A 363 -17.11 5.87 -1.19
C PRO A 363 -17.94 4.90 -2.02
N LEU A 364 -19.14 4.53 -1.57
CA LEU A 364 -20.02 3.64 -2.32
C LEU A 364 -20.56 4.32 -3.58
N ALA A 365 -20.95 5.59 -3.49
CA ALA A 365 -21.37 6.39 -4.63
C ALA A 365 -20.23 6.61 -5.63
N GLU A 366 -19.00 6.90 -5.15
CA GLU A 366 -17.79 6.99 -5.98
C GLU A 366 -17.54 5.67 -6.73
N ALA A 367 -17.67 4.53 -6.06
CA ALA A 367 -17.48 3.21 -6.67
C ALA A 367 -18.57 2.88 -7.69
N ALA A 368 -19.83 3.22 -7.40
CA ALA A 368 -20.95 3.05 -8.33
C ALA A 368 -20.75 3.90 -9.59
N LEU A 369 -20.39 5.16 -9.42
CA LEU A 369 -20.13 6.08 -10.54
C LEU A 369 -18.92 5.64 -11.36
N ALA A 370 -17.83 5.22 -10.73
CA ALA A 370 -16.64 4.69 -11.41
C ALA A 370 -16.99 3.43 -12.21
N GLY A 371 -17.78 2.52 -11.64
CA GLY A 371 -18.29 1.33 -12.31
C GLY A 371 -19.16 1.67 -13.52
N ALA A 372 -20.07 2.62 -13.38
CA ALA A 372 -20.97 3.06 -14.45
C ALA A 372 -20.19 3.73 -15.60
N LEU A 373 -19.28 4.65 -15.27
CA LEU A 373 -18.41 5.29 -16.27
C LEU A 373 -17.53 4.26 -17.00
N THR A 374 -16.97 3.28 -16.27
CA THR A 374 -16.17 2.22 -16.87
C THR A 374 -17.02 1.33 -17.78
N ALA A 375 -18.20 0.90 -17.34
CA ALA A 375 -19.12 0.14 -18.16
C ALA A 375 -19.46 0.89 -19.45
N ALA A 376 -19.76 2.19 -19.36
CA ALA A 376 -20.08 3.03 -20.51
C ALA A 376 -18.89 3.18 -21.48
N VAL A 377 -17.69 3.52 -20.97
CA VAL A 377 -16.47 3.69 -21.78
C VAL A 377 -16.17 2.43 -22.58
N PHE A 378 -16.21 1.26 -21.95
CA PHE A 378 -15.81 0.00 -22.56
C PHE A 378 -16.92 -0.68 -23.37
N ALA A 379 -18.22 -0.46 -23.03
CA ALA A 379 -19.32 -1.02 -23.80
C ALA A 379 -19.69 -0.19 -25.04
N LEU A 380 -19.46 1.13 -24.99
CA LEU A 380 -19.96 2.03 -26.05
C LEU A 380 -19.29 1.76 -27.41
N TYR A 381 -18.00 1.36 -27.42
CA TYR A 381 -17.30 1.02 -28.66
C TYR A 381 -17.91 -0.22 -29.40
N PRO A 382 -18.06 -1.39 -28.75
CA PRO A 382 -18.69 -2.54 -29.42
C PRO A 382 -20.18 -2.28 -29.77
N LEU A 383 -20.92 -1.55 -28.93
CA LEU A 383 -22.30 -1.16 -29.17
C LEU A 383 -22.44 -0.24 -30.41
N GLY A 384 -21.59 0.78 -30.50
CA GLY A 384 -21.58 1.71 -31.62
C GLY A 384 -21.22 1.06 -32.95
N ARG A 385 -20.39 0.02 -32.93
CA ARG A 385 -20.11 -0.82 -34.12
C ARG A 385 -21.32 -1.66 -34.52
N ALA A 386 -21.93 -2.34 -33.55
CA ALA A 386 -23.10 -3.19 -33.78
C ALA A 386 -24.28 -2.39 -34.36
N ALA A 387 -24.50 -1.18 -33.87
CA ALA A 387 -25.56 -0.30 -34.35
C ALA A 387 -25.40 0.12 -35.82
N ARG A 388 -24.23 0.02 -36.40
CA ARG A 388 -23.95 0.34 -37.81
C ARG A 388 -23.78 -0.89 -38.71
N THR A 389 -24.11 -2.08 -38.24
CA THR A 389 -24.08 -3.31 -39.08
C THR A 389 -25.11 -3.16 -40.17
N PRO A 390 -24.70 -3.29 -41.46
CA PRO A 390 -25.66 -3.15 -42.58
C PRO A 390 -26.59 -4.35 -42.64
N GLY A 391 -27.89 -4.13 -42.94
CA GLY A 391 -28.89 -5.18 -43.11
C GLY A 391 -28.53 -6.17 -44.23
N ALA A 392 -27.83 -5.72 -45.28
CA ALA A 392 -27.30 -6.56 -46.36
C ALA A 392 -26.32 -7.66 -45.89
N ALA A 393 -25.81 -7.62 -44.65
CA ALA A 393 -25.00 -8.69 -44.07
C ALA A 393 -25.78 -10.00 -43.91
N LEU A 394 -27.10 -9.93 -43.85
CA LEU A 394 -27.99 -11.12 -43.84
C LEU A 394 -27.92 -11.91 -45.15
N PHE A 395 -27.86 -11.19 -46.28
CA PHE A 395 -27.94 -11.78 -47.63
C PHE A 395 -26.58 -12.24 -48.16
N ARG A 396 -25.48 -11.77 -47.60
CA ARG A 396 -24.14 -12.13 -48.07
C ARG A 396 -23.56 -13.37 -47.38
N GLY A 397 -24.39 -14.19 -46.78
CA GLY A 397 -23.94 -15.36 -46.03
C GLY A 397 -22.82 -15.00 -45.05
N ALA A 398 -22.90 -15.33 -43.81
CA ALA A 398 -21.91 -14.96 -42.79
C ALA A 398 -20.46 -15.42 -43.09
N ALA A 399 -20.26 -16.23 -44.13
CA ALA A 399 -18.97 -16.72 -44.61
C ALA A 399 -18.27 -15.77 -45.60
N LEU A 400 -19.03 -14.94 -46.34
CA LEU A 400 -18.54 -14.05 -47.39
C LEU A 400 -18.53 -12.56 -46.98
N ALA A 401 -19.20 -12.24 -45.90
CA ALA A 401 -19.05 -10.92 -45.29
C ALA A 401 -17.64 -10.80 -44.67
N GLY A 402 -16.67 -10.70 -45.55
CA GLY A 402 -15.30 -10.40 -45.16
C GLY A 402 -15.31 -9.19 -44.25
N GLU A 403 -14.58 -9.25 -43.14
CA GLU A 403 -14.49 -8.23 -42.08
C GLU A 403 -13.97 -6.85 -42.58
N GLY A 404 -13.77 -6.68 -43.90
CA GLY A 404 -13.43 -5.42 -44.54
C GLY A 404 -14.50 -4.33 -44.47
N ALA A 405 -15.75 -4.69 -44.15
CA ALA A 405 -16.89 -3.77 -44.03
C ALA A 405 -17.34 -3.55 -42.59
N ALA A 406 -16.56 -3.88 -41.58
CA ALA A 406 -16.90 -3.57 -40.21
C ALA A 406 -16.92 -2.03 -40.03
N ALA A 407 -18.13 -1.48 -40.01
CA ALA A 407 -18.36 -0.04 -39.90
C ALA A 407 -17.61 0.55 -38.68
N ARG A 408 -16.83 1.61 -38.91
CA ARG A 408 -16.22 2.35 -37.81
C ARG A 408 -17.34 2.97 -36.97
N PRO A 409 -17.19 3.02 -35.62
CA PRO A 409 -18.16 3.74 -34.83
C PRO A 409 -18.27 5.20 -35.29
N GLY A 410 -19.43 5.81 -35.10
CA GLY A 410 -19.61 7.23 -35.45
C GLY A 410 -18.66 8.13 -34.67
N ALA A 411 -18.30 9.26 -35.24
CA ALA A 411 -17.43 10.24 -34.58
C ALA A 411 -17.98 10.66 -33.20
N TRP A 412 -19.30 10.78 -33.06
CA TRP A 412 -19.95 11.10 -31.79
C TRP A 412 -19.75 10.03 -30.71
N VAL A 413 -19.67 8.72 -31.10
CA VAL A 413 -19.38 7.61 -30.17
C VAL A 413 -17.95 7.75 -29.64
N ILE A 414 -17.00 8.08 -30.51
CA ILE A 414 -15.61 8.30 -30.10
C ILE A 414 -15.51 9.51 -29.17
N ALA A 415 -16.19 10.62 -29.52
CA ALA A 415 -16.24 11.80 -28.66
C ALA A 415 -16.87 11.50 -27.28
N ALA A 416 -17.96 10.73 -27.26
CA ALA A 416 -18.58 10.29 -26.00
C ALA A 416 -17.65 9.41 -25.16
N ILE A 417 -16.94 8.48 -25.77
CA ILE A 417 -15.95 7.64 -25.07
C ILE A 417 -14.84 8.51 -24.48
N LEU A 418 -14.32 9.47 -25.20
CA LEU A 418 -13.29 10.39 -24.71
C LEU A 418 -13.81 11.27 -23.56
N ALA A 419 -15.02 11.78 -23.67
CA ALA A 419 -15.65 12.57 -22.60
C ALA A 419 -15.88 11.73 -21.32
N LEU A 420 -16.40 10.50 -21.46
CA LEU A 420 -16.60 9.58 -20.35
C LEU A 420 -15.27 9.13 -19.73
N ALA A 421 -14.24 8.90 -20.54
CA ALA A 421 -12.90 8.58 -20.05
C ALA A 421 -12.27 9.76 -19.29
N ALA A 422 -12.48 11.00 -19.78
CA ALA A 422 -12.06 12.21 -19.07
C ALA A 422 -12.82 12.38 -17.75
N ALA A 423 -14.13 12.11 -17.72
CA ALA A 423 -14.92 12.12 -16.50
C ALA A 423 -14.47 11.07 -15.49
N LEU A 424 -14.13 9.85 -15.96
CA LEU A 424 -13.55 8.79 -15.12
C LEU A 424 -12.20 9.21 -14.56
N ALA A 425 -11.33 9.81 -15.38
CA ALA A 425 -10.05 10.32 -14.93
C ALA A 425 -10.21 11.44 -13.88
N ALA A 426 -11.17 12.36 -14.07
CA ALA A 426 -11.48 13.42 -13.11
C ALA A 426 -12.01 12.85 -11.79
N LEU A 427 -12.88 11.82 -11.84
CA LEU A 427 -13.37 11.13 -10.65
C LEU A 427 -12.23 10.48 -9.86
N VAL A 428 -11.32 9.80 -10.56
CA VAL A 428 -10.14 9.17 -9.95
C VAL A 428 -9.20 10.22 -9.33
N LEU A 429 -9.03 11.38 -9.99
CA LEU A 429 -8.27 12.52 -9.48
C LEU A 429 -8.85 13.05 -8.18
N GLY A 430 -10.18 13.26 -8.15
CA GLY A 430 -10.89 13.78 -6.97
C GLY A 430 -10.85 12.80 -5.79
N GLY A 431 -11.11 11.51 -6.05
CA GLY A 431 -11.21 10.47 -5.00
C GLY A 431 -9.85 10.03 -4.44
N SER A 432 -8.80 9.95 -5.26
CA SER A 432 -7.48 9.47 -4.83
C SER A 432 -6.72 10.50 -3.98
N GLY A 433 -6.92 11.79 -4.22
CA GLY A 433 -6.15 12.89 -3.62
C GLY A 433 -4.65 12.87 -3.99
N ASP A 434 -4.25 12.02 -4.94
CA ASP A 434 -2.86 11.88 -5.40
C ASP A 434 -2.79 12.04 -6.92
N LEU A 435 -2.44 13.25 -7.35
CA LEU A 435 -2.34 13.62 -8.77
C LEU A 435 -1.38 12.70 -9.54
N ARG A 436 -0.33 12.20 -8.90
CA ARG A 436 0.66 11.31 -9.54
C ARG A 436 0.07 9.95 -9.88
N LEU A 437 -0.76 9.40 -8.98
CA LEU A 437 -1.45 8.14 -9.21
C LEU A 437 -2.41 8.25 -10.40
N ALA A 438 -3.24 9.28 -10.39
CA ALA A 438 -4.25 9.48 -11.41
C ALA A 438 -3.66 9.81 -12.78
N ALA A 439 -2.64 10.69 -12.84
CA ALA A 439 -1.91 10.98 -14.07
C ALA A 439 -1.17 9.74 -14.60
N GLY A 440 -0.55 8.94 -13.72
CA GLY A 440 0.07 7.69 -14.09
C GLY A 440 -0.89 6.70 -14.74
N PHE A 441 -2.12 6.60 -14.25
CA PHE A 441 -3.17 5.77 -14.86
C PHE A 441 -3.71 6.36 -16.17
N ALA A 442 -4.01 7.67 -16.18
CA ALA A 442 -4.57 8.35 -17.35
C ALA A 442 -3.63 8.31 -18.56
N LEU A 443 -2.32 8.33 -18.35
CA LEU A 443 -1.30 8.25 -19.40
C LEU A 443 -0.83 6.81 -19.64
N GLY A 444 -0.65 6.03 -18.58
CA GLY A 444 -0.09 4.69 -18.65
C GLY A 444 -0.99 3.68 -19.35
N VAL A 445 -2.30 3.75 -19.12
CA VAL A 445 -3.25 2.81 -19.77
C VAL A 445 -3.34 3.02 -21.28
N PRO A 446 -3.54 4.23 -21.83
CA PRO A 446 -3.50 4.45 -23.27
C PRO A 446 -2.13 4.10 -23.89
N ALA A 447 -1.03 4.42 -23.21
CA ALA A 447 0.31 4.08 -23.66
C ALA A 447 0.49 2.54 -23.76
N ALA A 448 0.07 1.81 -22.73
CA ALA A 448 0.11 0.34 -22.76
C ALA A 448 -0.76 -0.24 -23.90
N LEU A 449 -1.98 0.27 -24.06
CA LEU A 449 -2.86 -0.15 -25.17
C LEU A 449 -2.21 0.12 -26.53
N ALA A 450 -1.56 1.27 -26.71
CA ALA A 450 -0.83 1.61 -27.94
C ALA A 450 0.33 0.63 -28.19
N VAL A 451 1.11 0.28 -27.14
CA VAL A 451 2.20 -0.70 -27.25
C VAL A 451 1.67 -2.07 -27.69
N PHE A 452 0.59 -2.56 -27.06
CA PHE A 452 0.00 -3.85 -27.47
C PHE A 452 -0.61 -3.82 -28.88
N ALA A 453 -1.21 -2.71 -29.28
CA ALA A 453 -1.77 -2.53 -30.62
C ALA A 453 -0.64 -2.52 -31.68
N LEU A 454 0.44 -1.77 -31.43
CA LEU A 454 1.63 -1.72 -32.29
C LEU A 454 2.30 -3.10 -32.38
N ALA A 455 2.43 -3.80 -31.26
CA ALA A 455 2.98 -5.15 -31.21
C ALA A 455 2.11 -6.14 -32.00
N GLY A 456 0.79 -6.04 -31.93
CA GLY A 456 -0.14 -6.83 -32.73
C GLY A 456 -0.03 -6.55 -34.22
N TRP A 457 0.19 -5.31 -34.62
CA TRP A 457 0.47 -4.90 -35.99
C TRP A 457 1.83 -5.42 -36.44
N GLY A 458 2.87 -5.28 -35.64
CA GLY A 458 4.21 -5.81 -35.91
C GLY A 458 4.22 -7.33 -36.06
N LEU A 459 3.56 -8.05 -35.15
CA LEU A 459 3.42 -9.50 -35.20
C LEU A 459 2.77 -9.95 -36.53
N ARG A 460 1.74 -9.27 -36.99
CA ARG A 460 1.09 -9.56 -38.26
C ARG A 460 2.03 -9.34 -39.45
N ARG A 461 2.82 -8.27 -39.44
CA ARG A 461 3.82 -7.99 -40.48
C ARG A 461 4.93 -9.03 -40.50
N VAL A 462 5.47 -9.40 -39.35
CA VAL A 462 6.51 -10.43 -39.24
C VAL A 462 5.98 -11.77 -39.73
N LEU A 463 4.80 -12.20 -39.29
CA LEU A 463 4.20 -13.46 -39.72
C LEU A 463 3.86 -13.48 -41.22
N ALA A 464 3.50 -12.35 -41.80
CA ALA A 464 3.25 -12.23 -43.23
C ALA A 464 4.53 -12.30 -44.10
N ALA A 465 5.69 -11.90 -43.54
CA ALA A 465 6.99 -11.93 -44.19
C ALA A 465 7.72 -13.28 -44.06
N LEU A 466 7.29 -14.15 -43.10
CA LEU A 466 7.89 -15.47 -42.94
C LEU A 466 7.47 -16.43 -44.03
N PRO A 467 8.40 -17.27 -44.53
CA PRO A 467 8.08 -18.30 -45.52
C PRO A 467 7.07 -19.30 -44.98
N SER A 468 6.18 -19.78 -45.85
CA SER A 468 5.11 -20.71 -45.42
C SER A 468 5.71 -22.02 -44.89
N PRO A 469 5.38 -22.42 -43.64
CA PRO A 469 5.93 -23.64 -43.06
C PRO A 469 5.41 -24.91 -43.81
N ARG A 470 6.21 -25.97 -43.83
CA ARG A 470 5.91 -27.23 -44.53
C ARG A 470 4.77 -28.02 -43.89
N GLY A 471 4.42 -27.85 -42.62
CA GLY A 471 3.34 -28.56 -41.92
C GLY A 471 1.98 -27.91 -42.10
N ALA A 472 0.93 -28.68 -42.45
CA ALA A 472 -0.43 -28.17 -42.64
C ALA A 472 -0.99 -27.45 -41.39
N ALA A 473 -0.76 -27.97 -40.17
CA ALA A 473 -1.20 -27.36 -38.93
C ALA A 473 -0.51 -26.02 -38.65
N TRP A 474 0.79 -25.91 -38.90
CA TRP A 474 1.56 -24.67 -38.81
C TRP A 474 1.11 -23.63 -39.82
N ARG A 475 0.90 -24.03 -41.07
CA ARG A 475 0.42 -23.15 -42.14
C ARG A 475 -0.97 -22.58 -41.84
N ILE A 476 -1.88 -23.41 -41.32
CA ILE A 476 -3.23 -22.96 -40.92
C ILE A 476 -3.16 -22.08 -39.65
N GLY A 477 -2.43 -22.51 -38.63
CA GLY A 477 -2.32 -21.79 -37.35
C GLY A 477 -1.70 -20.42 -37.51
N LEU A 478 -0.56 -20.30 -38.17
CA LEU A 478 0.10 -19.00 -38.40
C LEU A 478 -0.67 -18.18 -39.45
N GLY A 479 -1.25 -18.81 -40.46
CA GLY A 479 -2.12 -18.17 -41.45
C GLY A 479 -3.30 -17.44 -40.81
N ASN A 480 -3.93 -18.03 -39.80
CA ASN A 480 -5.03 -17.39 -39.07
C ASN A 480 -4.65 -16.08 -38.39
N LEU A 481 -3.38 -15.90 -38.03
CA LEU A 481 -2.90 -14.68 -37.33
C LEU A 481 -2.65 -13.52 -38.28
N HIS A 482 -2.22 -13.76 -39.54
CA HIS A 482 -1.91 -12.67 -40.47
C HIS A 482 -2.97 -12.42 -41.55
N ARG A 483 -4.01 -13.23 -41.64
CA ARG A 483 -5.12 -13.02 -42.60
C ARG A 483 -5.74 -11.63 -42.45
N PRO A 484 -6.18 -10.98 -43.57
CA PRO A 484 -6.98 -9.77 -43.52
C PRO A 484 -8.21 -9.98 -42.63
N GLY A 485 -8.42 -9.08 -41.66
CA GLY A 485 -9.54 -9.21 -40.70
C GLY A 485 -9.22 -9.96 -39.40
N ALA A 486 -8.03 -10.53 -39.24
CA ALA A 486 -7.62 -11.12 -37.95
C ALA A 486 -7.50 -10.05 -36.88
N ARG A 487 -8.23 -10.21 -35.73
CA ARG A 487 -8.24 -9.25 -34.62
C ARG A 487 -7.08 -9.46 -33.62
N VAL A 488 -5.91 -9.80 -34.15
CA VAL A 488 -4.73 -10.14 -33.33
C VAL A 488 -4.37 -8.99 -32.37
N GLY A 489 -4.41 -7.74 -32.85
CA GLY A 489 -4.12 -6.57 -32.01
C GLY A 489 -5.10 -6.44 -30.85
N ALA A 490 -6.40 -6.61 -31.07
CA ALA A 490 -7.41 -6.53 -30.02
C ALA A 490 -7.28 -7.69 -29.02
N MET A 491 -7.00 -8.91 -29.48
CA MET A 491 -6.76 -10.05 -28.59
C MET A 491 -5.48 -9.87 -27.78
N LEU A 492 -4.40 -9.41 -28.42
CA LEU A 492 -3.13 -9.16 -27.77
C LEU A 492 -3.25 -8.03 -26.73
N SER A 493 -4.02 -6.96 -27.04
CA SER A 493 -4.29 -5.87 -26.09
C SER A 493 -5.11 -6.37 -24.90
N ALA A 494 -6.17 -7.14 -25.11
CA ALA A 494 -7.04 -7.62 -24.03
C ALA A 494 -6.29 -8.60 -23.10
N ILE A 495 -5.61 -9.59 -23.66
CA ILE A 495 -4.84 -10.60 -22.92
C ILE A 495 -3.61 -9.95 -22.31
N GLY A 496 -2.86 -9.18 -23.10
CA GLY A 496 -1.60 -8.58 -22.70
C GLY A 496 -1.75 -7.54 -21.60
N LEU A 497 -2.75 -6.66 -21.68
CA LEU A 497 -2.98 -5.65 -20.65
C LEU A 497 -3.44 -6.30 -19.33
N GLY A 498 -4.31 -7.32 -19.40
CA GLY A 498 -4.70 -8.11 -18.24
C GLY A 498 -3.49 -8.76 -17.54
N LEU A 499 -2.62 -9.40 -18.31
CA LEU A 499 -1.39 -10.02 -17.79
C LEU A 499 -0.36 -8.98 -17.31
N ALA A 500 -0.22 -7.84 -18.00
CA ALA A 500 0.71 -6.78 -17.61
C ALA A 500 0.33 -6.18 -16.25
N THR A 501 -0.97 -6.01 -15.99
CA THR A 501 -1.46 -5.54 -14.69
C THR A 501 -1.21 -6.58 -13.57
N LEU A 502 -1.36 -7.87 -13.87
CA LEU A 502 -1.01 -8.95 -12.94
C LEU A 502 0.48 -8.97 -12.61
N VAL A 503 1.34 -8.82 -13.61
CA VAL A 503 2.79 -8.73 -13.43
C VAL A 503 3.15 -7.50 -12.59
N ALA A 504 2.58 -6.35 -12.91
CA ALA A 504 2.84 -5.10 -12.20
C ALA A 504 2.44 -5.20 -10.72
N VAL A 505 1.21 -5.65 -10.43
CA VAL A 505 0.71 -5.83 -9.05
C VAL A 505 1.52 -6.89 -8.31
N GLY A 506 1.81 -8.03 -8.95
CA GLY A 506 2.59 -9.11 -8.35
C GLY A 506 4.02 -8.68 -7.98
N GLN A 507 4.70 -7.93 -8.86
CA GLN A 507 6.04 -7.41 -8.59
C GLN A 507 6.05 -6.33 -7.50
N VAL A 508 5.07 -5.41 -7.50
CA VAL A 508 4.91 -4.41 -6.43
C VAL A 508 4.65 -5.10 -5.10
N GLN A 509 3.72 -6.04 -5.06
CA GLN A 509 3.40 -6.83 -3.87
C GLN A 509 4.60 -7.65 -3.37
N GLY A 510 5.28 -8.34 -4.28
CA GLY A 510 6.49 -9.12 -3.96
C GLY A 510 7.62 -8.25 -3.42
N THR A 511 7.82 -7.06 -4.00
CA THR A 511 8.82 -6.09 -3.51
C THR A 511 8.45 -5.54 -2.14
N LEU A 512 7.19 -5.16 -1.92
CA LEU A 512 6.73 -4.69 -0.61
C LEU A 512 6.86 -5.78 0.47
N ARG A 513 6.45 -7.01 0.14
CA ARG A 513 6.61 -8.16 1.05
C ARG A 513 8.08 -8.38 1.42
N ARG A 514 9.00 -8.29 0.48
CA ARG A 514 10.44 -8.43 0.73
C ARG A 514 11.00 -7.29 1.54
N LEU A 515 10.70 -6.04 1.20
CA LEU A 515 11.11 -4.87 1.99
C LEU A 515 10.67 -5.02 3.45
N VAL A 516 9.51 -5.63 3.65
CA VAL A 516 8.95 -5.91 4.97
C VAL A 516 9.70 -7.06 5.66
N LEU A 517 9.94 -8.18 4.98
CA LEU A 517 10.59 -9.37 5.55
C LEU A 517 12.10 -9.21 5.70
N GLU A 518 12.77 -8.54 4.77
CA GLU A 518 14.22 -8.31 4.78
C GLU A 518 14.63 -7.13 5.67
N ALA A 519 13.65 -6.35 6.18
CA ALA A 519 13.89 -5.38 7.24
C ALA A 519 14.32 -6.05 8.56
N LEU A 520 14.19 -7.37 8.68
CA LEU A 520 14.60 -8.16 9.84
C LEU A 520 16.02 -8.70 9.62
N PRO A 521 17.08 -8.08 10.19
CA PRO A 521 18.44 -8.57 9.99
C PRO A 521 18.68 -9.89 10.73
N ALA A 522 19.09 -10.90 9.99
CA ALA A 522 19.46 -12.22 10.53
C ALA A 522 20.65 -12.16 11.52
N HIS A 523 21.45 -11.08 11.51
CA HIS A 523 22.69 -10.92 12.27
C HIS A 523 22.69 -9.63 13.12
N GLY A 524 21.56 -9.23 13.69
CA GLY A 524 21.48 -8.11 14.63
C GLY A 524 22.07 -8.44 16.01
N PRO A 525 22.40 -7.44 16.85
CA PRO A 525 22.72 -7.67 18.26
C PRO A 525 21.53 -8.28 18.99
N SER A 526 21.79 -9.09 20.02
CA SER A 526 20.74 -9.62 20.88
C SER A 526 20.16 -8.57 21.82
N PHE A 527 21.04 -7.67 22.31
CA PHE A 527 20.67 -6.61 23.22
C PHE A 527 21.28 -5.26 22.82
N PHE A 528 20.53 -4.19 23.09
CA PHE A 528 21.04 -2.85 23.30
C PHE A 528 20.98 -2.52 24.79
N PHE A 529 22.04 -1.94 25.31
CA PHE A 529 22.13 -1.40 26.66
C PHE A 529 22.21 0.12 26.59
N ILE A 530 21.30 0.79 27.24
CA ILE A 530 21.19 2.25 27.22
C ILE A 530 21.43 2.79 28.64
N ASP A 531 21.93 4.02 28.74
CA ASP A 531 22.18 4.74 29.98
C ASP A 531 23.25 4.05 30.88
N LEU A 532 24.27 3.43 30.25
CA LEU A 532 25.42 2.90 30.94
C LEU A 532 26.39 4.04 31.27
N GLU A 533 26.66 4.25 32.55
CA GLU A 533 27.56 5.31 33.03
C GLU A 533 29.03 4.93 32.82
N PRO A 534 29.95 5.88 32.52
CA PRO A 534 31.37 5.60 32.36
C PRO A 534 32.00 4.86 33.52
N ALA A 535 31.61 5.15 34.77
CA ALA A 535 32.11 4.47 35.96
C ALA A 535 31.74 2.97 36.05
N GLN A 536 30.71 2.58 35.29
CA GLN A 536 30.22 1.19 35.28
C GLN A 536 30.86 0.32 34.20
N LEU A 537 31.59 0.90 33.25
CA LEU A 537 32.10 0.24 32.05
C LEU A 537 32.97 -0.98 32.34
N SER A 538 33.95 -0.87 33.28
CA SER A 538 34.84 -1.97 33.61
C SER A 538 34.09 -3.18 34.15
N ARG A 539 33.19 -2.95 35.13
CA ARG A 539 32.35 -3.97 35.72
C ARG A 539 31.38 -4.57 34.72
N PHE A 540 30.83 -3.75 33.80
CA PHE A 540 29.92 -4.20 32.74
C PHE A 540 30.64 -5.09 31.74
N ARG A 541 31.89 -4.72 31.30
CA ARG A 541 32.70 -5.54 30.40
C ARG A 541 33.04 -6.91 31.02
N ALA A 542 33.41 -6.93 32.29
CA ALA A 542 33.65 -8.16 33.02
C ALA A 542 32.40 -9.07 33.08
N LEU A 543 31.23 -8.53 33.35
CA LEU A 543 29.98 -9.26 33.37
C LEU A 543 29.65 -9.87 32.01
N ILE A 544 29.80 -9.12 30.90
CA ILE A 544 29.60 -9.62 29.55
C ILE A 544 30.63 -10.69 29.18
N ALA A 545 31.89 -10.50 29.49
CA ALA A 545 32.98 -11.48 29.23
C ALA A 545 32.73 -12.82 29.96
N ALA A 546 32.16 -12.77 31.16
CA ALA A 546 31.74 -13.94 31.94
C ALA A 546 30.46 -14.59 31.44
N THR A 547 29.83 -14.10 30.34
CA THR A 547 28.61 -14.66 29.79
C THR A 547 28.95 -15.66 28.68
N PRO A 548 28.56 -16.95 28.79
CA PRO A 548 28.87 -17.96 27.78
C PRO A 548 28.32 -17.58 26.40
N GLY A 549 29.20 -17.62 25.39
CA GLY A 549 28.84 -17.32 24.01
C GLY A 549 28.57 -15.84 23.69
N ALA A 550 28.87 -14.93 24.61
CA ALA A 550 28.79 -13.49 24.33
C ALA A 550 29.86 -13.06 23.32
N ARG A 551 29.45 -12.34 22.28
CA ARG A 551 30.31 -11.89 21.19
C ARG A 551 29.95 -10.47 20.78
N ASP A 552 30.86 -9.80 20.07
CA ASP A 552 30.64 -8.49 19.43
C ASP A 552 30.14 -7.41 20.41
N LEU A 553 30.67 -7.37 21.64
CA LEU A 553 30.42 -6.27 22.55
C LEU A 553 30.95 -4.97 21.93
N ARG A 554 30.07 -4.00 21.74
CA ARG A 554 30.42 -2.66 21.29
C ARG A 554 29.85 -1.65 22.28
N LEU A 555 30.67 -0.72 22.68
CA LEU A 555 30.33 0.38 23.56
C LEU A 555 30.65 1.67 22.83
N VAL A 556 29.70 2.60 22.79
CA VAL A 556 29.82 3.85 22.03
C VAL A 556 29.30 4.99 22.90
N PRO A 557 30.11 6.05 23.15
CA PRO A 557 29.69 7.21 23.91
C PRO A 557 28.51 7.91 23.22
N THR A 558 27.52 8.31 23.97
CA THR A 558 26.34 9.00 23.47
C THR A 558 26.05 10.27 24.26
N LEU A 559 25.93 11.37 23.53
CA LEU A 559 25.52 12.66 24.03
C LEU A 559 24.19 13.06 23.38
N ARG A 560 23.46 13.94 24.06
CA ARG A 560 22.29 14.56 23.46
C ARG A 560 22.65 15.92 22.94
N ALA A 561 22.35 16.14 21.67
CA ALA A 561 22.60 17.39 21.00
C ALA A 561 21.34 17.84 20.24
N ARG A 562 21.04 19.12 20.36
CA ARG A 562 19.98 19.76 19.55
C ARG A 562 20.67 20.61 18.48
N ILE A 563 20.28 20.43 17.23
CA ILE A 563 20.75 21.30 16.16
C ILE A 563 20.04 22.64 16.31
N VAL A 564 20.83 23.70 16.50
CA VAL A 564 20.35 25.08 16.73
C VAL A 564 20.38 25.87 15.44
N ALA A 565 21.48 25.74 14.67
CA ALA A 565 21.64 26.42 13.40
C ALA A 565 22.41 25.55 12.39
N VAL A 566 22.21 25.86 11.11
CA VAL A 566 22.88 25.21 9.98
C VAL A 566 23.41 26.34 9.07
N ASN A 567 24.73 26.43 8.92
CA ASN A 567 25.40 27.54 8.21
C ASN A 567 24.90 28.93 8.67
N GLY A 568 24.76 29.14 9.99
CA GLY A 568 24.25 30.36 10.56
C GLY A 568 22.72 30.53 10.52
N VAL A 569 21.98 29.76 9.72
CA VAL A 569 20.52 29.84 9.64
C VAL A 569 19.90 29.04 10.79
N PRO A 570 19.04 29.64 11.63
CA PRO A 570 18.34 28.94 12.71
C PRO A 570 17.61 27.68 12.20
N ALA A 571 17.71 26.57 12.91
CA ALA A 571 17.16 25.27 12.51
C ALA A 571 15.65 25.30 12.15
N ALA A 572 14.88 26.20 12.82
CA ALA A 572 13.47 26.39 12.52
C ALA A 572 13.19 27.06 11.16
N GLN A 573 14.16 27.78 10.60
CA GLN A 573 14.06 28.52 9.35
C GLN A 573 14.69 27.78 8.17
N VAL A 574 15.43 26.69 8.42
CA VAL A 574 16.05 25.88 7.39
C VAL A 574 14.97 25.24 6.51
N LYS A 575 15.00 25.52 5.20
CA LYS A 575 14.13 24.88 4.21
C LYS A 575 14.58 23.44 3.98
N ALA A 576 14.14 22.54 4.83
CA ALA A 576 14.51 21.12 4.75
C ALA A 576 13.71 20.40 3.65
N ALA A 577 14.39 19.63 2.80
CA ALA A 577 13.74 18.78 1.81
C ALA A 577 12.79 17.74 2.49
N PRO A 578 11.74 17.26 1.79
CA PRO A 578 10.81 16.28 2.33
C PRO A 578 11.54 15.07 2.94
N GLY A 579 11.19 14.72 4.17
CA GLY A 579 11.77 13.58 4.89
C GLY A 579 13.12 13.85 5.59
N THR A 580 13.64 15.08 5.61
CA THR A 580 14.91 15.43 6.31
C THR A 580 14.70 16.37 7.51
N GLY A 581 13.60 17.09 7.55
CA GLY A 581 13.32 18.07 8.63
C GLY A 581 13.11 17.47 10.02
N TRP A 582 12.93 16.16 10.14
CA TRP A 582 12.79 15.49 11.43
C TRP A 582 14.04 15.60 12.30
N ALA A 583 15.22 15.62 11.67
CA ALA A 583 16.48 15.67 12.40
C ALA A 583 16.80 17.06 12.95
N LEU A 584 16.23 18.12 12.38
CA LEU A 584 16.35 19.50 12.88
C LEU A 584 15.41 19.77 14.08
N ARG A 585 14.48 18.86 14.40
CA ARG A 585 13.48 19.06 15.46
C ARG A 585 13.73 18.16 16.65
N GLY A 586 14.03 18.76 17.81
CA GLY A 586 14.32 18.06 19.07
C GLY A 586 15.75 17.49 19.14
N ASP A 587 16.03 16.80 20.22
CA ASP A 587 17.38 16.29 20.53
C ASP A 587 17.73 15.09 19.66
N ARG A 588 19.00 14.98 19.32
CA ARG A 588 19.60 13.88 18.54
C ARG A 588 20.75 13.25 19.30
N GLY A 589 20.96 11.97 19.07
CA GLY A 589 22.17 11.31 19.51
C GLY A 589 23.37 11.87 18.74
N LEU A 590 24.33 12.36 19.45
CA LEU A 590 25.67 12.74 18.99
C LEU A 590 26.66 11.77 19.62
N THR A 591 27.59 11.30 18.85
CA THR A 591 28.74 10.52 19.34
C THR A 591 30.02 11.13 18.81
N TYR A 592 31.15 10.68 19.36
CA TYR A 592 32.46 10.98 18.81
C TYR A 592 33.27 9.69 18.59
N ALA A 593 34.13 9.69 17.59
CA ALA A 593 34.94 8.54 17.26
C ALA A 593 36.26 8.97 16.61
N ALA A 594 37.37 8.32 16.99
CA ALA A 594 38.66 8.52 16.36
C ALA A 594 38.74 7.89 14.97
N ALA A 595 38.09 6.72 14.79
CA ALA A 595 38.05 5.97 13.53
C ALA A 595 36.61 5.90 13.01
N PRO A 596 36.40 5.68 11.70
CA PRO A 596 35.05 5.52 11.15
C PRO A 596 34.33 4.33 11.80
N PRO A 597 33.05 4.47 12.21
CA PRO A 597 32.28 3.35 12.72
C PRO A 597 32.22 2.21 11.69
N PRO A 598 32.24 0.93 12.10
CA PRO A 598 32.20 -0.20 11.20
C PRO A 598 31.04 -0.16 10.21
N GLY A 599 31.30 -0.42 8.92
CA GLY A 599 30.31 -0.36 7.86
C GLY A 599 29.94 1.06 7.40
N THR A 600 30.67 2.08 7.83
CA THR A 600 30.55 3.45 7.32
C THR A 600 31.06 3.52 5.87
N ARG A 601 30.21 4.04 4.97
CA ARG A 601 30.61 4.40 3.61
C ARG A 601 30.67 5.92 3.50
N LEU A 602 31.87 6.47 3.30
CA LEU A 602 32.03 7.88 2.99
C LEU A 602 31.55 8.16 1.56
N VAL A 603 30.77 9.22 1.39
CA VAL A 603 30.26 9.67 0.09
C VAL A 603 31.06 10.88 -0.39
N ALA A 604 31.46 11.74 0.52
CA ALA A 604 32.29 12.92 0.24
C ALA A 604 33.12 13.29 1.46
N GLY A 605 34.24 14.00 1.22
CA GLY A 605 35.18 14.43 2.26
C GLY A 605 36.05 13.32 2.77
N ARG A 606 36.81 13.59 3.86
CA ARG A 606 37.74 12.65 4.47
C ARG A 606 37.45 12.54 5.97
N TRP A 607 37.73 11.36 6.54
CA TRP A 607 37.71 11.19 7.98
C TRP A 607 38.95 11.86 8.58
N TRP A 608 38.82 12.38 9.80
CA TRP A 608 39.97 12.97 10.52
C TRP A 608 40.98 11.93 10.99
N ARG A 609 42.18 12.37 11.29
CA ARG A 609 43.22 11.54 11.88
C ARG A 609 42.88 11.22 13.33
N ALA A 610 43.27 10.04 13.82
CA ALA A 610 43.00 9.62 15.21
C ALA A 610 43.56 10.60 16.26
N THR A 611 44.68 11.26 15.92
CA THR A 611 45.38 12.26 16.74
C THR A 611 44.88 13.69 16.57
N TYR A 612 43.76 13.89 15.85
CA TYR A 612 43.24 15.24 15.60
C TYR A 612 42.85 15.97 16.88
N ARG A 613 43.36 17.19 17.07
CA ARG A 613 43.13 18.05 18.25
C ARG A 613 42.58 19.45 17.90
N GLY A 614 42.28 19.68 16.64
CA GLY A 614 41.76 20.96 16.14
C GLY A 614 40.31 21.25 16.53
N PRO A 615 39.71 22.27 15.90
CA PRO A 615 38.29 22.60 16.08
C PRO A 615 37.37 21.43 15.82
N PRO A 616 36.23 21.30 16.54
CA PRO A 616 35.37 20.14 16.41
C PRO A 616 34.86 19.90 14.98
N LEU A 617 35.14 18.72 14.45
CA LEU A 617 34.66 18.24 13.14
C LEU A 617 33.47 17.32 13.31
N VAL A 618 32.65 17.20 12.26
CA VAL A 618 31.49 16.29 12.23
C VAL A 618 31.42 15.54 10.91
N SER A 619 31.11 14.25 10.98
CA SER A 619 30.66 13.44 9.88
C SER A 619 29.13 13.34 9.93
N LEU A 620 28.46 13.76 8.85
CA LEU A 620 27.01 13.89 8.77
C LEU A 620 26.41 12.87 7.80
N ASP A 621 25.13 12.48 7.99
CA ASP A 621 24.40 11.69 7.00
C ASP A 621 24.23 12.47 5.69
N ALA A 622 24.68 11.89 4.59
CA ALA A 622 24.70 12.54 3.27
C ALA A 622 23.31 12.91 2.75
N ARG A 623 22.26 12.19 3.15
CA ARG A 623 20.86 12.51 2.77
C ARG A 623 20.36 13.73 3.53
N LEU A 624 20.68 13.80 4.80
CA LEU A 624 20.32 14.96 5.63
C LEU A 624 21.09 16.20 5.19
N ALA A 625 22.38 16.07 4.95
CA ALA A 625 23.24 17.15 4.45
C ALA A 625 22.68 17.77 3.16
N ARG A 626 22.37 16.94 2.17
CA ARG A 626 21.72 17.40 0.91
C ARG A 626 20.35 18.04 1.15
N GLY A 627 19.57 17.46 2.05
CA GLY A 627 18.24 17.99 2.37
C GLY A 627 18.25 19.32 3.11
N TRP A 628 19.37 19.71 3.72
CA TRP A 628 19.56 21.00 4.42
C TRP A 628 20.41 21.98 3.64
N GLY A 629 20.94 21.60 2.47
CA GLY A 629 21.83 22.42 1.69
C GLY A 629 23.22 22.59 2.32
N VAL A 630 23.72 21.58 3.09
CA VAL A 630 25.01 21.61 3.75
C VAL A 630 26.01 20.72 3.03
N GLY A 631 27.17 21.27 2.69
CA GLY A 631 28.31 20.58 2.10
C GLY A 631 29.48 20.41 3.08
N ILE A 632 30.58 19.89 2.56
CA ILE A 632 31.87 19.85 3.27
C ILE A 632 32.31 21.28 3.60
N GLY A 633 32.86 21.49 4.81
CA GLY A 633 33.24 22.79 5.32
C GLY A 633 32.10 23.61 5.97
N GLY A 634 30.83 23.24 5.71
CA GLY A 634 29.68 23.85 6.36
C GLY A 634 29.70 23.69 7.88
N VAL A 635 28.99 24.56 8.59
CA VAL A 635 28.98 24.58 10.07
C VAL A 635 27.59 24.21 10.57
N ILE A 636 27.54 23.24 11.50
CA ILE A 636 26.34 22.87 12.23
C ILE A 636 26.55 23.28 13.68
N ARG A 637 25.73 24.23 14.14
CA ARG A 637 25.69 24.62 15.56
C ARG A 637 24.78 23.68 16.30
N VAL A 638 25.30 23.02 17.32
CA VAL A 638 24.55 22.12 18.18
C VAL A 638 24.60 22.60 19.63
N ASN A 639 23.48 22.50 20.31
CA ASN A 639 23.43 22.70 21.75
C ASN A 639 23.59 21.35 22.44
N VAL A 640 24.63 21.21 23.24
CA VAL A 640 24.93 20.03 24.04
C VAL A 640 24.88 20.44 25.52
N LEU A 641 23.88 19.92 26.24
CA LEU A 641 23.69 20.17 27.68
C LEU A 641 23.68 21.68 28.07
N GLY A 642 23.12 22.51 27.17
CA GLY A 642 23.02 23.96 27.39
C GLY A 642 24.15 24.78 26.77
N ARG A 643 25.22 24.17 26.27
CA ARG A 643 26.36 24.87 25.62
C ARG A 643 26.27 24.72 24.12
N ASP A 644 26.40 25.80 23.39
CA ASP A 644 26.46 25.78 21.93
C ASP A 644 27.86 25.45 21.44
N VAL A 645 27.94 24.48 20.51
CA VAL A 645 29.19 24.01 19.91
C VAL A 645 29.06 24.06 18.41
N ASP A 646 30.00 24.68 17.73
CA ASP A 646 30.10 24.72 16.28
C ASP A 646 30.88 23.49 15.78
N LEU A 647 30.23 22.68 14.95
CA LEU A 647 30.79 21.49 14.35
C LEU A 647 30.97 21.72 12.84
N ARG A 648 32.21 21.67 12.36
CA ARG A 648 32.51 21.79 10.91
C ARG A 648 32.37 20.46 10.20
N VAL A 649 31.62 20.42 9.11
CA VAL A 649 31.39 19.20 8.33
C VAL A 649 32.69 18.80 7.59
N ALA A 650 33.33 17.72 8.03
CA ALA A 650 34.55 17.16 7.43
C ALA A 650 34.21 16.06 6.41
N SER A 651 33.17 15.31 6.63
CA SER A 651 32.76 14.23 5.73
C SER A 651 31.26 13.98 5.70
N LEU A 652 30.80 13.47 4.59
CA LEU A 652 29.44 12.99 4.40
C LEU A 652 29.46 11.47 4.27
N ARG A 653 28.57 10.78 5.01
CA ARG A 653 28.50 9.34 5.04
C ARG A 653 27.09 8.83 4.76
N GLN A 654 27.03 7.63 4.19
CA GLN A 654 25.77 6.92 3.98
C GLN A 654 25.48 6.06 5.19
N ILE A 655 24.36 6.33 5.89
CA ILE A 655 23.90 5.53 7.02
C ILE A 655 22.86 4.51 6.51
N ARG A 656 23.09 3.24 6.81
CA ARG A 656 22.12 2.16 6.55
C ARG A 656 21.27 1.95 7.80
N TRP A 657 20.20 2.70 7.93
CA TRP A 657 19.29 2.65 9.07
C TRP A 657 18.59 1.29 9.27
N GLN A 658 18.53 0.46 8.23
CA GLN A 658 17.92 -0.87 8.28
C GLN A 658 18.80 -1.91 8.99
N ARG A 659 20.09 -1.69 9.13
CA ARG A 659 20.94 -2.54 9.96
C ARG A 659 20.74 -2.12 11.42
N LEU A 660 20.34 -3.07 12.27
CA LEU A 660 20.17 -2.86 13.73
C LEU A 660 21.54 -2.68 14.41
N GLY A 661 22.36 -1.79 13.93
CA GLY A 661 23.61 -1.37 14.57
C GLY A 661 23.47 -0.01 15.23
N ILE A 662 24.44 0.34 16.07
CA ILE A 662 24.52 1.68 16.65
C ILE A 662 24.82 2.69 15.54
N ASN A 663 23.83 3.53 15.22
CA ASN A 663 23.95 4.57 14.20
C ASN A 663 23.57 5.93 14.77
N PHE A 664 24.39 6.93 14.49
CA PHE A 664 24.15 8.32 14.88
C PHE A 664 24.01 9.20 13.65
N VAL A 665 23.16 10.21 13.71
CA VAL A 665 23.05 11.23 12.64
C VAL A 665 24.37 11.97 12.46
N MET A 666 25.03 12.28 13.57
CA MET A 666 26.27 13.03 13.66
C MET A 666 27.29 12.22 14.43
N VAL A 667 28.49 12.12 13.88
CA VAL A 667 29.68 11.60 14.58
C VAL A 667 30.72 12.73 14.59
N ALA A 668 31.13 13.15 15.75
CA ALA A 668 32.11 14.22 15.92
C ALA A 668 33.54 13.68 16.06
N SER A 669 34.52 14.55 15.89
CA SER A 669 35.91 14.25 16.25
C SER A 669 36.04 14.17 17.77
N PRO A 670 36.99 13.34 18.30
CA PRO A 670 37.34 13.35 19.70
C PRO A 670 37.84 14.74 20.15
N GLY A 671 37.90 14.99 21.42
CA GLY A 671 38.39 16.24 21.98
C GLY A 671 37.33 16.89 22.89
N LEU A 672 36.82 18.06 22.52
CA LEU A 672 35.89 18.85 23.34
C LEU A 672 34.70 18.04 23.92
N LEU A 673 34.15 17.10 23.13
CA LEU A 673 32.98 16.33 23.53
C LEU A 673 33.30 15.18 24.48
N SER A 674 34.55 14.72 24.55
CA SER A 674 34.95 13.63 25.46
C SER A 674 34.92 14.01 26.93
N ALA A 675 35.06 15.30 27.25
CA ALA A 675 34.95 15.83 28.61
C ALA A 675 33.51 16.11 29.06
N ALA A 676 32.53 16.02 28.17
CA ALA A 676 31.13 16.27 28.49
C ALA A 676 30.50 15.09 29.27
N PRO A 677 29.60 15.36 30.23
CA PRO A 677 28.82 14.30 30.85
C PRO A 677 28.08 13.45 29.80
N GLN A 678 28.34 12.16 29.78
CA GLN A 678 27.89 11.25 28.75
C GLN A 678 27.43 9.90 29.32
N THR A 679 26.69 9.16 28.56
CA THR A 679 26.36 7.76 28.81
C THR A 679 26.86 6.92 27.65
N GLU A 680 27.05 5.63 27.88
CA GLU A 680 27.43 4.68 26.83
C GLU A 680 26.23 3.92 26.34
N LEU A 681 26.20 3.71 25.03
CA LEU A 681 25.27 2.81 24.35
C LEU A 681 26.01 1.51 24.02
N GLY A 682 25.57 0.39 24.61
CA GLY A 682 26.17 -0.91 24.40
C GLY A 682 25.36 -1.79 23.47
N THR A 683 26.03 -2.66 22.70
CA THR A 683 25.38 -3.79 22.00
C THR A 683 26.18 -5.05 22.23
N VAL A 684 25.48 -6.19 22.36
CA VAL A 684 26.10 -7.50 22.47
C VAL A 684 25.27 -8.54 21.72
N ARG A 685 25.95 -9.56 21.22
CA ARG A 685 25.32 -10.77 20.68
C ARG A 685 25.54 -11.93 21.65
N VAL A 686 24.44 -12.60 22.01
CA VAL A 686 24.46 -13.78 22.88
C VAL A 686 23.56 -14.88 22.29
N PRO A 687 23.85 -16.16 22.56
CA PRO A 687 22.95 -17.26 22.22
C PRO A 687 21.58 -17.11 22.91
N PRO A 688 20.49 -17.66 22.34
CA PRO A 688 19.16 -17.59 22.94
C PRO A 688 19.09 -18.07 24.39
N ALA A 689 19.80 -19.14 24.71
CA ALA A 689 19.85 -19.71 26.07
C ALA A 689 20.51 -18.77 27.09
N ALA A 690 21.43 -17.90 26.66
CA ALA A 690 22.13 -16.94 27.54
C ALA A 690 21.38 -15.61 27.68
N GLU A 691 20.31 -15.35 26.90
CA GLU A 691 19.60 -14.06 26.92
C GLU A 691 18.95 -13.76 28.28
N ALA A 692 18.18 -14.69 28.82
CA ALA A 692 17.49 -14.52 30.10
C ALA A 692 18.46 -14.44 31.29
N PRO A 693 19.49 -15.31 31.43
CA PRO A 693 20.47 -15.18 32.49
C PRO A 693 21.29 -13.87 32.42
N LEU A 694 21.68 -13.43 31.22
CA LEU A 694 22.37 -12.15 31.06
C LEU A 694 21.51 -11.00 31.53
N LEU A 695 20.25 -10.98 31.10
CA LEU A 695 19.30 -9.92 31.46
C LEU A 695 19.14 -9.85 32.99
N ALA A 696 19.06 -11.00 33.69
CA ALA A 696 18.98 -11.09 35.13
C ALA A 696 20.19 -10.46 35.82
N ARG A 697 21.40 -10.85 35.40
CA ARG A 697 22.64 -10.32 35.97
C ARG A 697 22.81 -8.83 35.75
N VAL A 698 22.51 -8.33 34.55
CA VAL A 698 22.55 -6.88 34.26
C VAL A 698 21.55 -6.12 35.11
N ALA A 699 20.31 -6.62 35.25
CA ALA A 699 19.29 -5.99 36.07
C ALA A 699 19.66 -5.88 37.56
N ALA A 700 20.32 -6.91 38.08
CA ALA A 700 20.79 -6.94 39.47
C ALA A 700 21.99 -6.02 39.71
N ALA A 701 22.95 -6.04 38.78
CA ALA A 701 24.20 -5.30 38.93
C ALA A 701 24.12 -3.83 38.55
N PHE A 702 23.24 -3.47 37.59
CA PHE A 702 23.12 -2.15 36.99
C PHE A 702 21.65 -1.69 36.90
N PRO A 703 21.00 -1.24 38.00
CA PRO A 703 19.59 -0.88 38.02
C PRO A 703 19.21 0.31 37.11
N ASN A 704 20.17 1.18 36.79
CA ASN A 704 20.02 2.34 35.89
C ASN A 704 20.13 1.95 34.40
N VAL A 705 20.80 0.85 34.07
CA VAL A 705 21.00 0.42 32.68
C VAL A 705 19.74 -0.23 32.14
N THR A 706 19.31 0.23 30.97
CA THR A 706 18.12 -0.30 30.28
C THR A 706 18.52 -1.26 29.16
N PRO A 707 18.39 -2.59 29.33
CA PRO A 707 18.58 -3.55 28.25
C PRO A 707 17.33 -3.63 27.37
N ILE A 708 17.52 -3.55 26.04
CA ILE A 708 16.47 -3.75 25.05
C ILE A 708 16.74 -5.06 24.31
N ALA A 709 15.88 -6.06 24.51
CA ALA A 709 15.97 -7.32 23.78
C ALA A 709 15.47 -7.13 22.34
N VAL A 710 16.38 -7.20 21.38
CA VAL A 710 16.10 -6.97 19.96
C VAL A 710 15.13 -8.03 19.43
N ARG A 711 15.30 -9.28 19.82
CA ARG A 711 14.47 -10.40 19.35
C ARG A 711 12.99 -10.20 19.72
N ALA A 712 12.69 -9.74 20.92
CA ALA A 712 11.31 -9.50 21.36
C ALA A 712 10.65 -8.40 20.51
N VAL A 713 11.37 -7.32 20.25
CA VAL A 713 10.90 -6.22 19.39
C VAL A 713 10.69 -6.71 17.95
N LEU A 714 11.63 -7.51 17.43
CA LEU A 714 11.53 -8.06 16.08
C LEU A 714 10.35 -9.04 15.95
N ALA A 715 10.07 -9.86 16.95
CA ALA A 715 8.93 -10.78 16.94
C ALA A 715 7.59 -10.04 16.89
N GLU A 716 7.44 -8.94 17.64
CA GLU A 716 6.24 -8.10 17.61
C GLU A 716 6.07 -7.40 16.25
N VAL A 717 7.15 -6.83 15.71
CA VAL A 717 7.15 -6.25 14.36
C VAL A 717 6.84 -7.31 13.31
N ALA A 718 7.44 -8.49 13.38
CA ALA A 718 7.18 -9.59 12.45
C ALA A 718 5.70 -10.05 12.49
N GLY A 719 5.07 -10.02 13.65
CA GLY A 719 3.64 -10.29 13.80
C GLY A 719 2.79 -9.32 12.99
N LEU A 720 3.01 -8.03 13.17
CA LEU A 720 2.34 -6.97 12.42
C LEU A 720 2.60 -7.09 10.90
N LEU A 721 3.84 -7.37 10.51
CA LEU A 721 4.22 -7.51 9.12
C LEU A 721 3.56 -8.71 8.44
N ARG A 722 3.37 -9.83 9.16
CA ARG A 722 2.61 -11.00 8.65
C ARG A 722 1.15 -10.65 8.38
N GLN A 723 0.51 -9.89 9.26
CA GLN A 723 -0.87 -9.43 9.08
C GLN A 723 -1.01 -8.55 7.82
N ILE A 724 -0.06 -7.63 7.62
CA ILE A 724 0.01 -6.80 6.42
C ILE A 724 0.17 -7.65 5.17
N ALA A 725 1.09 -8.63 5.21
CA ALA A 725 1.32 -9.53 4.09
C ALA A 725 0.09 -10.38 3.74
N ALA A 726 -0.67 -10.83 4.75
CA ALA A 726 -1.93 -11.55 4.55
C ALA A 726 -3.01 -10.67 3.90
N ALA A 727 -3.16 -9.43 4.36
CA ALA A 727 -4.08 -8.47 3.75
C ALA A 727 -3.72 -8.15 2.29
N LEU A 728 -2.43 -7.96 2.00
CA LEU A 728 -1.92 -7.76 0.64
C LEU A 728 -2.18 -8.99 -0.24
N ALA A 729 -2.01 -10.21 0.31
CA ALA A 729 -2.28 -11.45 -0.42
C ALA A 729 -3.76 -11.61 -0.77
N ALA A 730 -4.67 -11.29 0.15
CA ALA A 730 -6.11 -11.32 -0.10
C ALA A 730 -6.52 -10.36 -1.24
N VAL A 731 -5.99 -9.14 -1.22
CA VAL A 731 -6.22 -8.15 -2.29
C VAL A 731 -5.64 -8.63 -3.62
N GLY A 732 -4.45 -9.23 -3.61
CA GLY A 732 -3.83 -9.84 -4.79
C GLY A 732 -4.67 -10.99 -5.37
N ALA A 733 -5.28 -11.82 -4.53
CA ALA A 733 -6.17 -12.90 -4.98
C ALA A 733 -7.39 -12.38 -5.74
N VAL A 734 -8.01 -11.29 -5.29
CA VAL A 734 -9.12 -10.64 -6.00
C VAL A 734 -8.68 -10.17 -7.39
N THR A 735 -7.50 -9.58 -7.50
CA THR A 735 -6.94 -9.13 -8.78
C THR A 735 -6.65 -10.31 -9.73
N LEU A 736 -6.12 -11.42 -9.19
CA LEU A 736 -5.89 -12.65 -9.94
C LEU A 736 -7.19 -13.23 -10.51
N LEU A 737 -8.24 -13.28 -9.67
CA LEU A 737 -9.57 -13.74 -10.10
C LEU A 737 -10.15 -12.85 -11.20
N ALA A 738 -10.05 -11.53 -11.05
CA ALA A 738 -10.49 -10.58 -12.08
C ALA A 738 -9.73 -10.80 -13.40
N GLY A 739 -8.41 -10.97 -13.34
CA GLY A 739 -7.57 -11.26 -14.51
C GLY A 739 -7.93 -12.58 -15.18
N ALA A 740 -8.18 -13.64 -14.41
CA ALA A 740 -8.59 -14.93 -14.93
C ALA A 740 -9.96 -14.87 -15.65
N LEU A 741 -10.91 -14.10 -15.09
CA LEU A 741 -12.22 -13.87 -15.71
C LEU A 741 -12.09 -13.10 -17.04
N VAL A 742 -11.27 -12.06 -17.08
CA VAL A 742 -11.02 -11.28 -18.30
C VAL A 742 -10.38 -12.15 -19.39
N LEU A 743 -9.40 -12.96 -19.01
CA LEU A 743 -8.73 -13.88 -19.93
C LEU A 743 -9.72 -14.93 -20.47
N GLY A 744 -10.54 -15.51 -19.59
CA GLY A 744 -11.62 -16.44 -19.98
C GLY A 744 -12.60 -15.80 -20.96
N GLY A 745 -12.98 -14.54 -20.71
CA GLY A 745 -13.85 -13.76 -21.58
C GLY A 745 -13.26 -13.46 -22.95
N ALA A 746 -11.99 -13.08 -23.01
CA ALA A 746 -11.28 -12.82 -24.26
C ALA A 746 -11.20 -14.08 -25.14
N VAL A 747 -10.97 -15.24 -24.53
CA VAL A 747 -10.97 -16.54 -25.24
C VAL A 747 -12.38 -16.93 -25.68
N ALA A 748 -13.40 -16.72 -24.83
CA ALA A 748 -14.79 -17.03 -25.16
C ALA A 748 -15.32 -16.20 -26.33
N ALA A 749 -14.92 -14.92 -26.42
CA ALA A 749 -15.31 -14.03 -27.52
C ALA A 749 -14.88 -14.54 -28.91
N GLY A 750 -13.83 -15.33 -29.00
CA GLY A 750 -13.33 -15.93 -30.24
C GLY A 750 -14.00 -17.26 -30.64
N GLN A 751 -14.74 -17.92 -29.73
CA GLN A 751 -15.21 -19.30 -29.94
C GLN A 751 -16.20 -19.47 -31.08
N ALA A 752 -17.17 -18.56 -31.23
CA ALA A 752 -18.20 -18.66 -32.27
C ALA A 752 -17.59 -18.70 -33.70
N ARG A 753 -16.60 -17.85 -33.95
CA ARG A 753 -15.86 -17.80 -35.21
C ARG A 753 -15.05 -19.08 -35.43
N ARG A 754 -14.40 -19.59 -34.42
CA ARG A 754 -13.60 -20.82 -34.49
C ARG A 754 -14.44 -22.06 -34.74
N ARG A 755 -15.65 -22.09 -34.19
CA ARG A 755 -16.63 -23.17 -34.53
C ARG A 755 -16.87 -23.21 -36.01
N ARG A 756 -17.18 -22.09 -36.66
CA ARG A 756 -17.40 -22.02 -38.13
C ARG A 756 -16.16 -22.41 -38.90
N GLN A 757 -14.98 -21.92 -38.53
CA GLN A 757 -13.71 -22.30 -39.18
C GLN A 757 -13.40 -23.78 -39.04
N ALA A 758 -13.64 -24.40 -37.88
CA ALA A 758 -13.44 -25.83 -37.67
C ALA A 758 -14.37 -26.70 -38.55
N VAL A 759 -15.62 -26.27 -38.70
CA VAL A 759 -16.57 -26.96 -39.59
C VAL A 759 -16.13 -26.87 -41.07
N LEU A 760 -15.76 -25.68 -41.54
CA LEU A 760 -15.25 -25.47 -42.89
C LEU A 760 -13.99 -26.32 -43.15
N LEU A 761 -13.05 -26.36 -42.22
CA LEU A 761 -11.82 -27.16 -42.32
C LEU A 761 -12.15 -28.67 -42.36
N ARG A 762 -13.16 -29.11 -41.58
CA ARG A 762 -13.64 -30.51 -41.65
C ARG A 762 -14.27 -30.86 -42.99
N VAL A 763 -15.10 -29.98 -43.54
CA VAL A 763 -15.69 -30.16 -44.86
C VAL A 763 -14.61 -30.22 -45.93
N LEU A 764 -13.51 -29.49 -45.79
CA LEU A 764 -12.34 -29.53 -46.66
C LEU A 764 -11.42 -30.74 -46.39
N GLY A 765 -11.80 -31.66 -45.50
CA GLY A 765 -11.05 -32.91 -45.26
C GLY A 765 -9.98 -32.83 -44.17
N ALA A 766 -9.89 -31.75 -43.42
CA ALA A 766 -8.92 -31.68 -42.34
C ALA A 766 -9.29 -32.61 -41.16
N SER A 767 -8.32 -33.37 -40.67
CA SER A 767 -8.52 -34.24 -39.53
C SER A 767 -8.71 -33.45 -38.23
N GLY A 768 -9.43 -34.01 -37.27
CA GLY A 768 -9.61 -33.37 -35.96
C GLY A 768 -8.28 -33.11 -35.23
N ALA A 769 -7.24 -33.92 -35.49
CA ALA A 769 -5.91 -33.69 -34.93
C ALA A 769 -5.22 -32.46 -35.54
N GLN A 770 -5.32 -32.31 -36.86
CA GLN A 770 -4.78 -31.13 -37.56
C GLN A 770 -5.45 -29.84 -37.15
N ILE A 771 -6.78 -29.83 -36.95
CA ILE A 771 -7.50 -28.66 -36.48
C ILE A 771 -7.10 -28.31 -35.06
N ARG A 772 -6.96 -29.30 -34.16
CA ARG A 772 -6.48 -29.08 -32.80
C ARG A 772 -5.08 -28.49 -32.78
N ALA A 773 -4.15 -29.10 -33.54
CA ALA A 773 -2.77 -28.60 -33.61
C ALA A 773 -2.70 -27.18 -34.15
N ALA A 774 -3.47 -26.83 -35.20
CA ALA A 774 -3.51 -25.48 -35.75
C ALA A 774 -3.99 -24.44 -34.73
N PHE A 775 -5.05 -24.72 -33.97
CA PHE A 775 -5.53 -23.81 -32.92
C PHE A 775 -4.56 -23.74 -31.73
N LEU A 776 -3.93 -24.85 -31.35
CA LEU A 776 -2.91 -24.81 -30.28
C LEU A 776 -1.71 -23.95 -30.67
N ILE A 777 -1.24 -24.05 -31.93
CA ILE A 777 -0.15 -23.18 -32.44
C ILE A 777 -0.57 -21.70 -32.40
N GLU A 778 -1.80 -21.39 -32.88
CA GLU A 778 -2.34 -20.04 -32.82
C GLU A 778 -2.33 -19.47 -31.39
N PHE A 779 -2.84 -20.25 -30.43
CA PHE A 779 -2.89 -19.85 -29.03
C PHE A 779 -1.51 -19.76 -28.38
N ALA A 780 -0.62 -20.69 -28.68
CA ALA A 780 0.75 -20.69 -28.15
C ALA A 780 1.52 -19.43 -28.59
N VAL A 781 1.43 -19.08 -29.88
CA VAL A 781 2.08 -17.88 -30.41
C VAL A 781 1.50 -16.61 -29.77
N LEU A 782 0.16 -16.49 -29.73
CA LEU A 782 -0.51 -15.35 -29.08
C LEU A 782 -0.18 -15.25 -27.58
N GLY A 783 -0.22 -16.39 -26.88
CA GLY A 783 0.06 -16.46 -25.46
C GLY A 783 1.51 -16.10 -25.13
N LEU A 784 2.46 -16.59 -25.94
CA LEU A 784 3.88 -16.25 -25.76
C LEU A 784 4.15 -14.76 -26.03
N CYS A 785 3.64 -14.24 -27.15
CA CYS A 785 3.79 -12.81 -27.46
C CYS A 785 3.13 -11.91 -26.41
N ALA A 786 1.89 -12.26 -26.01
CA ALA A 786 1.19 -11.53 -24.93
C ALA A 786 1.94 -11.61 -23.61
N GLY A 787 2.48 -12.78 -23.27
CA GLY A 787 3.24 -12.99 -22.02
C GLY A 787 4.54 -12.19 -21.99
N VAL A 788 5.33 -12.20 -23.04
CA VAL A 788 6.58 -11.43 -23.13
C VAL A 788 6.31 -9.93 -23.04
N LEU A 789 5.34 -9.44 -23.81
CA LEU A 789 4.96 -8.02 -23.76
C LEU A 789 4.38 -7.63 -22.41
N ALA A 790 3.56 -8.48 -21.81
CA ALA A 790 3.01 -8.26 -20.48
C ALA A 790 4.10 -8.22 -19.40
N ALA A 791 5.10 -9.10 -19.50
CA ALA A 791 6.26 -9.09 -18.62
C ALA A 791 7.05 -7.78 -18.73
N LEU A 792 7.29 -7.29 -19.96
CA LEU A 792 8.00 -6.03 -20.20
C LEU A 792 7.20 -4.82 -19.70
N VAL A 793 5.96 -4.66 -20.19
CA VAL A 793 5.11 -3.52 -19.84
C VAL A 793 4.75 -3.51 -18.36
N GLY A 794 4.43 -4.68 -17.79
CA GLY A 794 4.11 -4.83 -16.37
C GLY A 794 5.31 -4.54 -15.48
N SER A 795 6.52 -4.96 -15.85
CA SER A 795 7.74 -4.65 -15.11
C SER A 795 8.09 -3.17 -15.16
N LEU A 796 7.95 -2.52 -16.31
CA LEU A 796 8.13 -1.07 -16.43
C LEU A 796 7.11 -0.30 -15.58
N ALA A 797 5.85 -0.74 -15.61
CA ALA A 797 4.80 -0.16 -14.76
C ALA A 797 5.11 -0.35 -13.27
N ALA A 798 5.55 -1.54 -12.85
CA ALA A 798 5.96 -1.81 -11.47
C ALA A 798 7.12 -0.90 -11.03
N ALA A 799 8.14 -0.75 -11.89
CA ALA A 799 9.29 0.13 -11.62
C ALA A 799 8.84 1.59 -11.47
N ALA A 800 7.96 2.06 -12.34
CA ALA A 800 7.40 3.41 -12.28
C ALA A 800 6.59 3.63 -10.99
N ILE A 801 5.73 2.69 -10.62
CA ILE A 801 4.93 2.74 -9.39
C ILE A 801 5.83 2.77 -8.15
N LEU A 802 6.81 1.88 -8.06
CA LEU A 802 7.74 1.82 -6.93
C LEU A 802 8.54 3.11 -6.80
N ARG A 803 9.08 3.63 -7.90
CA ARG A 803 9.94 4.82 -7.89
C ARG A 803 9.18 6.13 -7.66
N TRP A 804 8.09 6.36 -8.41
CA TRP A 804 7.42 7.66 -8.43
C TRP A 804 6.27 7.77 -7.45
N LEU A 805 5.50 6.68 -7.25
CA LEU A 805 4.36 6.70 -6.36
C LEU A 805 4.72 6.33 -4.92
N MET A 806 5.56 5.30 -4.76
CA MET A 806 5.91 4.78 -3.43
C MET A 806 7.24 5.34 -2.90
N ALA A 807 7.98 6.08 -3.72
CA ALA A 807 9.31 6.63 -3.41
C ALA A 807 10.30 5.57 -2.86
N VAL A 808 10.17 4.33 -3.34
CA VAL A 808 11.09 3.23 -3.03
C VAL A 808 12.23 3.27 -4.05
N PRO A 809 13.50 3.48 -3.62
CA PRO A 809 14.64 3.43 -4.52
C PRO A 809 14.76 2.03 -5.15
N LEU A 810 14.85 1.94 -6.48
CA LEU A 810 15.01 0.66 -7.19
C LEU A 810 16.24 -0.15 -6.73
N ALA A 811 17.29 0.56 -6.28
CA ALA A 811 18.46 -0.05 -5.68
C ALA A 811 18.19 -0.77 -4.34
N LEU A 812 17.09 -0.44 -3.66
CA LEU A 812 16.61 -1.08 -2.43
C LEU A 812 15.52 -2.12 -2.72
N ALA A 813 15.17 -2.35 -3.99
CA ALA A 813 14.27 -3.40 -4.40
C ALA A 813 15.13 -4.66 -4.72
N PRO A 814 15.41 -5.54 -3.74
CA PRO A 814 16.38 -6.64 -3.91
C PRO A 814 15.98 -7.60 -5.00
N GLY A 815 14.71 -7.63 -5.37
CA GLY A 815 14.19 -8.44 -6.44
C GLY A 815 14.68 -8.08 -7.85
N TRP A 816 15.02 -6.83 -8.09
CA TRP A 816 15.53 -6.36 -9.39
C TRP A 816 17.03 -6.61 -9.54
N ALA A 817 17.78 -6.53 -8.43
CA ALA A 817 19.22 -6.82 -8.40
C ALA A 817 19.51 -8.33 -8.30
N SER A 818 18.66 -9.12 -7.66
CA SER A 818 18.86 -10.56 -7.39
C SER A 818 18.24 -11.51 -8.41
N GLY A 819 17.72 -11.00 -9.52
CA GLY A 819 17.13 -11.85 -10.58
C GLY A 819 15.71 -12.38 -10.28
N SER A 820 15.16 -12.17 -9.10
CA SER A 820 13.82 -12.70 -8.77
C SER A 820 12.67 -11.94 -9.43
N ALA A 821 12.88 -10.69 -9.87
CA ALA A 821 11.94 -9.97 -10.72
C ALA A 821 11.83 -10.66 -12.09
N TRP A 822 12.94 -11.19 -12.60
CA TRP A 822 12.98 -11.99 -13.82
C TRP A 822 12.28 -13.34 -13.63
N GLY A 823 12.38 -13.96 -12.44
CA GLY A 823 11.61 -15.16 -12.08
C GLY A 823 10.10 -14.90 -12.12
N TRP A 824 9.63 -13.76 -11.61
CA TRP A 824 8.23 -13.35 -11.74
C TRP A 824 7.82 -13.08 -13.20
N ALA A 825 8.69 -12.44 -13.98
CA ALA A 825 8.44 -12.21 -15.40
C ALA A 825 8.37 -13.52 -16.17
N ALA A 826 9.33 -14.43 -15.99
CA ALA A 826 9.33 -15.76 -16.59
C ALA A 826 8.12 -16.60 -16.15
N GLY A 827 7.78 -16.57 -14.86
CA GLY A 827 6.58 -17.23 -14.33
C GLY A 827 5.29 -16.69 -14.96
N ALA A 828 5.20 -15.38 -15.16
CA ALA A 828 4.06 -14.76 -15.84
C ALA A 828 3.98 -15.15 -17.33
N VAL A 829 5.10 -15.22 -18.04
CA VAL A 829 5.14 -15.71 -19.44
C VAL A 829 4.70 -17.15 -19.51
N ALA A 830 5.22 -18.01 -18.63
CA ALA A 830 4.84 -19.43 -18.59
C ALA A 830 3.36 -19.60 -18.24
N LEU A 831 2.88 -18.89 -17.23
CA LEU A 831 1.47 -18.90 -16.81
C LEU A 831 0.55 -18.39 -17.93
N ALA A 832 0.94 -17.31 -18.61
CA ALA A 832 0.21 -16.78 -19.75
C ALA A 832 0.10 -17.80 -20.90
N GLY A 833 1.23 -18.38 -21.26
CA GLY A 833 1.29 -19.42 -22.28
C GLY A 833 0.41 -20.62 -21.91
N LEU A 834 0.51 -21.09 -20.68
CA LEU A 834 -0.24 -22.23 -20.18
C LEU A 834 -1.75 -21.94 -20.07
N LEU A 835 -2.15 -20.80 -19.55
CA LEU A 835 -3.56 -20.40 -19.43
C LEU A 835 -4.20 -20.20 -20.81
N VAL A 836 -3.53 -19.48 -21.71
CA VAL A 836 -4.06 -19.23 -23.07
C VAL A 836 -4.18 -20.52 -23.85
N THR A 837 -3.19 -21.42 -23.76
CA THR A 837 -3.23 -22.74 -24.43
C THR A 837 -4.25 -23.68 -23.81
N ALA A 838 -4.36 -23.73 -22.47
CA ALA A 838 -5.33 -24.54 -21.75
C ALA A 838 -6.78 -24.14 -22.05
N LEU A 839 -7.07 -22.83 -21.97
CA LEU A 839 -8.39 -22.26 -22.29
C LEU A 839 -8.72 -22.44 -23.78
N GLY A 840 -7.72 -22.28 -24.66
CA GLY A 840 -7.83 -22.55 -26.07
C GLY A 840 -8.14 -24.00 -26.35
N TRP A 841 -7.47 -24.94 -25.67
CA TRP A 841 -7.71 -26.36 -25.78
C TRP A 841 -9.10 -26.78 -25.29
N ALA A 842 -9.51 -26.27 -24.10
CA ALA A 842 -10.84 -26.52 -23.54
C ALA A 842 -11.96 -26.02 -24.48
N GLY A 843 -11.79 -24.83 -25.06
CA GLY A 843 -12.68 -24.26 -26.06
C GLY A 843 -12.74 -25.12 -27.34
N THR A 844 -11.59 -25.60 -27.83
CA THR A 844 -11.50 -26.43 -29.02
C THR A 844 -12.12 -27.82 -28.85
N ARG A 845 -11.98 -28.44 -27.66
CA ARG A 845 -12.64 -29.71 -27.34
C ARG A 845 -14.16 -29.62 -27.48
N ARG A 846 -14.77 -28.53 -26.97
CA ARG A 846 -16.23 -28.29 -27.11
C ARG A 846 -16.65 -28.12 -28.57
N VAL A 847 -15.87 -27.41 -29.36
CA VAL A 847 -16.12 -27.16 -30.79
C VAL A 847 -16.10 -28.46 -31.62
N LEU A 848 -15.16 -29.34 -31.31
CA LEU A 848 -14.98 -30.60 -32.05
C LEU A 848 -16.02 -31.68 -31.67
N ARG A 849 -16.73 -31.54 -30.55
CA ARG A 849 -17.82 -32.45 -30.13
C ARG A 849 -19.18 -32.11 -30.74
N THR A 850 -19.33 -30.92 -31.35
CA THR A 850 -20.59 -30.55 -32.04
C THR A 850 -20.66 -31.23 -33.44
N PRO A 851 -21.78 -31.93 -33.76
CA PRO A 851 -21.94 -32.58 -35.06
C PRO A 851 -22.05 -31.51 -36.16
N PRO A 852 -21.34 -31.71 -37.33
CA PRO A 852 -21.34 -30.73 -38.41
C PRO A 852 -22.71 -30.42 -39.01
N ALA A 853 -23.59 -31.42 -39.03
CA ALA A 853 -24.94 -31.33 -39.62
C ALA A 853 -25.85 -30.32 -38.90
N ALA A 854 -25.68 -30.12 -37.58
CA ALA A 854 -26.48 -29.17 -36.82
C ALA A 854 -26.13 -27.71 -37.18
N LEU A 855 -24.84 -27.44 -37.43
CA LEU A 855 -24.33 -26.09 -37.76
C LEU A 855 -24.57 -25.73 -39.24
N LEU A 856 -24.74 -26.69 -40.13
CA LEU A 856 -25.08 -26.45 -41.54
C LEU A 856 -26.60 -26.22 -41.75
N ARG A 857 -27.46 -26.66 -40.80
CA ARG A 857 -28.88 -26.35 -40.80
C ARG A 857 -29.20 -24.95 -40.22
N ASP A 858 -28.42 -24.46 -39.30
CA ASP A 858 -28.62 -23.17 -38.64
C ASP A 858 -27.90 -21.99 -39.38
N GLY A 859 -27.23 -22.20 -40.46
CA GLY A 859 -26.54 -21.23 -41.32
C GLY A 859 -27.04 -21.22 -42.70
#